data_727e843770663b770588d42453147397
#
_entry.id   727e843770663b770588d42453147397
#
_cell.length_a   1.000
_cell.length_b   1.000
_cell.length_c   1.000
_cell.angle_alpha   90.00
_cell.angle_beta   90.00
_cell.angle_gamma   90.00
#
_symmetry.space_group_name_H-M   'P 1'
#
loop_
_entity.id
_entity.type
_entity.pdbx_description
1 polymer ?
#
loop_
_entity_poly.entity_id
_entity_poly.type
_entity_poly.pdbx_seq_one_letter_code
_entity_poly.pdbx_strand_id
1 'polypeptide(L)'
;MDDAEYDLPFFHREGFHRRACVVCGQAFWTLGDHDRCQEAPCRDYGFIGHPIFARPYPLAEMREAFLTFFETRGHTRLRRYPTVARWRNDVFFTQASIYDFQPWVTSGATPPPANPLVISQPALRFIDLEEVGRSGRHFTLFEMMAHHAFNRPDHEVYFKDRCTEYCHELLTQDLGTDPASITYKEEVWEGGGNLGPSLSVGISGLEVATLVFMEYVRNGDRLTPMPLTVVDTGYGLERFVWASQGTKTAYEAVFAGEYDELRRTFPARETAILIDHARALNFLLTDGVVPSNSKEGYFARLLLRRAQRILTRVPEAPDLIAILDRSAREIARDFPEIGAHRDDLHEVVRAELEKYSESVGRARQTIRRTEERLRSTGGRVTEENLLEWYDSLGVPPEVAVEDLENPPAIPEDFYARIATRHENERPATGYEEKTEGLPEVPLGIPATQVLYYLDPYTVAFDAHVVFAEGRFVALDRTYFYPTGGGQVTDRGHLGDLEVVEVAWRGPHVLHQLERESPFRPGDRVHGRVDPVRRTQLMQHHTATHLMNGALREVLGPHVWQAGAFKSPESARIDITHYRPLTKEELTRIDRRVNRVVREDRPVKSYFESRAEAERRFGFTLYQGGAVPGREIRIVEVEGFDVEACGGTHCTHTSEVGAIEILDVERIQDGVVRLTYASGERALEIREEHEEILREASRRLGVPVARLPDGIDRLLQEIEESRKQSQARRKESLGVIAERLLTDPSTTETVGGTTLIASRQDLDRTELMELSRLLSVRPDRVVVLAAEQEGRGTIFVGSTASGVSAVDIAGVTKSEFGGKGGGSPAAATVVGEPGAPLGRAFEAARRAARERAGAATS
;
A
#
# COMPACT_ATOMS: atom_id res chain seq x y z
N MET A 1 -18.33 -2.05 -35.78
CA MET A 1 -18.83 -3.41 -36.11
C MET A 1 -19.77 -3.32 -37.30
N ASP A 2 -19.85 -4.39 -38.09
CA ASP A 2 -20.79 -4.48 -39.22
C ASP A 2 -22.21 -4.70 -38.68
N ASP A 3 -23.24 -4.15 -39.35
CA ASP A 3 -24.66 -4.38 -39.01
C ASP A 3 -25.03 -5.87 -39.02
N ALA A 4 -24.36 -6.65 -39.84
CA ALA A 4 -24.54 -8.11 -39.92
C ALA A 4 -24.24 -8.85 -38.60
N GLU A 5 -23.39 -8.26 -37.71
CA GLU A 5 -23.06 -8.85 -36.42
C GLU A 5 -24.24 -8.90 -35.46
N TYR A 6 -25.28 -8.07 -35.69
CA TYR A 6 -26.46 -7.93 -34.85
C TYR A 6 -27.70 -8.52 -35.49
N ASP A 7 -27.61 -9.02 -36.73
CA ASP A 7 -28.72 -9.61 -37.48
C ASP A 7 -28.89 -11.09 -37.12
N LEU A 8 -29.45 -11.36 -35.93
CA LEU A 8 -29.51 -12.68 -35.35
C LEU A 8 -30.77 -13.47 -35.84
N PRO A 9 -30.63 -14.78 -36.16
CA PRO A 9 -31.75 -15.66 -36.48
C PRO A 9 -32.89 -15.64 -35.46
N PHE A 10 -32.54 -15.51 -34.17
CA PHE A 10 -33.49 -15.36 -33.07
C PHE A 10 -34.45 -14.20 -33.29
N PHE A 11 -33.96 -13.02 -33.65
CA PHE A 11 -34.81 -11.84 -33.85
C PHE A 11 -35.85 -12.07 -34.97
N HIS A 12 -35.43 -12.70 -36.05
CA HIS A 12 -36.35 -12.99 -37.17
C HIS A 12 -37.39 -14.07 -36.82
N ARG A 13 -36.95 -15.12 -36.10
CA ARG A 13 -37.82 -16.22 -35.68
C ARG A 13 -38.93 -15.78 -34.74
N GLU A 14 -38.59 -14.85 -33.81
CA GLU A 14 -39.54 -14.32 -32.84
C GLU A 14 -40.31 -13.07 -33.35
N GLY A 15 -40.01 -12.57 -34.54
CA GLY A 15 -40.68 -11.44 -35.15
C GLY A 15 -40.24 -10.06 -34.69
N PHE A 16 -39.03 -9.94 -34.13
CA PHE A 16 -38.42 -8.64 -33.80
C PHE A 16 -38.17 -7.84 -35.07
N HIS A 17 -38.27 -6.54 -34.94
CA HIS A 17 -37.92 -5.61 -35.99
C HIS A 17 -36.85 -4.61 -35.51
N ARG A 18 -35.93 -4.24 -36.41
CA ARG A 18 -34.83 -3.31 -36.17
C ARG A 18 -35.32 -1.88 -36.38
N ARG A 19 -35.01 -0.99 -35.43
CA ARG A 19 -35.33 0.45 -35.47
C ARG A 19 -34.11 1.28 -35.03
N ALA A 20 -34.11 2.56 -35.41
CA ALA A 20 -33.16 3.53 -34.88
C ALA A 20 -33.86 4.35 -33.79
N CYS A 21 -33.20 4.53 -32.66
CA CYS A 21 -33.68 5.38 -31.56
C CYS A 21 -33.69 6.86 -31.96
N VAL A 22 -34.84 7.51 -31.85
CA VAL A 22 -34.99 8.93 -32.24
C VAL A 22 -34.21 9.92 -31.34
N VAL A 23 -33.69 9.45 -30.17
CA VAL A 23 -32.93 10.29 -29.22
C VAL A 23 -31.42 10.10 -29.41
N CYS A 24 -30.89 8.85 -29.33
CA CYS A 24 -29.47 8.57 -29.42
C CYS A 24 -28.99 8.13 -30.81
N GLY A 25 -29.89 7.82 -31.74
CA GLY A 25 -29.57 7.35 -33.09
C GLY A 25 -29.11 5.88 -33.18
N GLN A 26 -28.86 5.19 -32.05
CA GLN A 26 -28.42 3.79 -32.02
C GLN A 26 -29.54 2.85 -32.51
N ALA A 27 -29.16 1.81 -33.23
CA ALA A 27 -30.08 0.76 -33.65
C ALA A 27 -30.47 -0.16 -32.47
N PHE A 28 -31.69 -0.65 -32.47
CA PHE A 28 -32.19 -1.60 -31.49
C PHE A 28 -33.25 -2.51 -32.08
N TRP A 29 -33.43 -3.69 -31.51
CA TRP A 29 -34.42 -4.68 -31.87
C TRP A 29 -35.55 -4.71 -30.85
N THR A 30 -36.80 -4.84 -31.30
CA THR A 30 -38.00 -4.84 -30.44
C THR A 30 -39.19 -5.56 -31.10
N LEU A 31 -40.06 -6.10 -30.24
CA LEU A 31 -41.41 -6.58 -30.66
C LEU A 31 -42.47 -5.47 -30.52
N GLY A 32 -42.17 -4.45 -29.68
CA GLY A 32 -43.10 -3.35 -29.43
C GLY A 32 -43.01 -2.23 -30.44
N ASP A 33 -44.02 -1.36 -30.45
CA ASP A 33 -43.99 -0.14 -31.28
C ASP A 33 -43.26 1.01 -30.59
N HIS A 34 -41.94 0.83 -30.34
CA HIS A 34 -41.07 1.81 -29.69
C HIS A 34 -40.32 2.64 -30.74
N ASP A 35 -40.30 3.98 -30.56
CA ASP A 35 -39.46 4.91 -31.31
C ASP A 35 -38.10 5.19 -30.62
N ARG A 36 -37.91 4.68 -29.40
CA ARG A 36 -36.73 4.87 -28.56
C ARG A 36 -36.26 3.56 -27.95
N CYS A 37 -34.97 3.40 -27.80
CA CYS A 37 -34.43 2.35 -26.92
C CYS A 37 -34.96 2.56 -25.49
N GLN A 38 -35.18 1.46 -24.79
CA GLN A 38 -35.82 1.48 -23.47
C GLN A 38 -34.78 1.65 -22.34
N GLU A 39 -33.86 2.61 -22.52
CA GLU A 39 -32.76 2.92 -21.57
C GLU A 39 -32.67 4.43 -21.33
N ALA A 40 -32.20 4.80 -20.12
CA ALA A 40 -31.85 6.18 -19.85
C ALA A 40 -30.56 6.59 -20.63
N PRO A 41 -30.41 7.83 -21.09
CA PRO A 41 -31.34 8.94 -20.93
C PRO A 41 -32.44 9.04 -22.00
N CYS A 42 -32.55 8.07 -22.90
CA CYS A 42 -33.53 8.10 -24.00
C CYS A 42 -34.97 7.97 -23.49
N ARG A 43 -35.13 7.31 -22.34
CA ARG A 43 -36.43 7.12 -21.67
C ARG A 43 -36.23 7.24 -20.15
N ASP A 44 -37.16 7.90 -19.47
CA ASP A 44 -37.22 7.94 -18.01
C ASP A 44 -37.62 6.56 -17.44
N TYR A 45 -37.35 6.37 -16.16
CA TYR A 45 -37.68 5.12 -15.44
C TYR A 45 -39.19 4.91 -15.31
N GLY A 46 -39.79 4.30 -16.30
CA GLY A 46 -41.22 3.98 -16.32
C GLY A 46 -41.63 2.87 -15.36
N PHE A 47 -40.70 2.09 -14.85
CA PHE A 47 -40.96 1.00 -13.92
C PHE A 47 -41.14 1.47 -12.45
N ILE A 48 -40.80 2.70 -12.10
CA ILE A 48 -41.04 3.25 -10.75
C ILE A 48 -42.55 3.33 -10.52
N GLY A 49 -43.02 2.59 -9.48
CA GLY A 49 -44.45 2.39 -9.23
C GLY A 49 -45.15 1.37 -10.14
N HIS A 50 -44.45 0.86 -11.14
CA HIS A 50 -44.98 -0.13 -12.14
C HIS A 50 -43.94 -1.24 -12.35
N PRO A 51 -43.81 -2.19 -11.42
CA PRO A 51 -42.84 -3.29 -11.52
C PRO A 51 -42.89 -4.02 -12.86
N ILE A 52 -41.71 -4.37 -13.38
CA ILE A 52 -41.59 -5.03 -14.70
C ILE A 52 -41.74 -6.57 -14.64
N PHE A 53 -41.46 -7.16 -13.48
CA PHE A 53 -41.53 -8.60 -13.26
C PHE A 53 -42.84 -9.01 -12.60
N ALA A 54 -43.24 -10.28 -12.79
CA ALA A 54 -44.52 -10.81 -12.32
C ALA A 54 -44.73 -10.73 -10.79
N ARG A 55 -43.66 -10.65 -10.00
CA ARG A 55 -43.71 -10.49 -8.55
C ARG A 55 -42.48 -9.75 -8.05
N PRO A 56 -42.51 -9.19 -6.82
CA PRO A 56 -41.32 -8.68 -6.17
C PRO A 56 -40.38 -9.83 -5.78
N TYR A 57 -39.07 -9.61 -5.93
CA TYR A 57 -38.01 -10.53 -5.55
C TYR A 57 -37.11 -9.91 -4.51
N PRO A 58 -36.88 -10.59 -3.36
CA PRO A 58 -35.74 -10.29 -2.49
C PRO A 58 -34.42 -10.63 -3.17
N LEU A 59 -33.31 -10.02 -2.72
CA LEU A 59 -31.97 -10.15 -3.33
C LEU A 59 -31.54 -11.62 -3.50
N ALA A 60 -31.63 -12.41 -2.42
CA ALA A 60 -31.25 -13.84 -2.44
C ALA A 60 -32.11 -14.68 -3.40
N GLU A 61 -33.43 -14.43 -3.43
CA GLU A 61 -34.33 -15.15 -4.33
C GLU A 61 -34.08 -14.81 -5.78
N MET A 62 -33.80 -13.56 -6.12
CA MET A 62 -33.46 -13.15 -7.48
C MET A 62 -32.16 -13.82 -7.95
N ARG A 63 -31.13 -13.83 -7.08
CA ARG A 63 -29.86 -14.52 -7.37
C ARG A 63 -30.09 -16.00 -7.63
N GLU A 64 -30.83 -16.67 -6.76
CA GLU A 64 -31.13 -18.11 -6.93
C GLU A 64 -31.99 -18.40 -8.16
N ALA A 65 -32.94 -17.56 -8.48
CA ALA A 65 -33.75 -17.71 -9.71
C ALA A 65 -32.86 -17.67 -10.96
N PHE A 66 -31.94 -16.71 -11.03
CA PHE A 66 -30.98 -16.59 -12.13
C PHE A 66 -30.04 -17.81 -12.21
N LEU A 67 -29.40 -18.15 -11.11
CA LEU A 67 -28.42 -19.24 -11.07
C LEU A 67 -29.07 -20.57 -11.42
N THR A 68 -30.26 -20.87 -10.87
CA THR A 68 -31.01 -22.08 -11.13
C THR A 68 -31.53 -22.17 -12.58
N PHE A 69 -31.93 -21.02 -13.16
CA PHE A 69 -32.33 -20.97 -14.57
C PHE A 69 -31.22 -21.49 -15.48
N PHE A 70 -29.99 -21.06 -15.28
CA PHE A 70 -28.86 -21.50 -16.10
C PHE A 70 -28.35 -22.90 -15.72
N GLU A 71 -28.39 -23.28 -14.43
CA GLU A 71 -28.03 -24.65 -14.02
C GLU A 71 -28.93 -25.69 -14.70
N THR A 72 -30.24 -25.44 -14.75
CA THR A 72 -31.20 -26.34 -15.44
C THR A 72 -30.98 -26.44 -16.95
N ARG A 73 -30.19 -25.49 -17.51
CA ARG A 73 -29.80 -25.44 -18.92
C ARG A 73 -28.35 -25.90 -19.14
N GLY A 74 -27.76 -26.59 -18.16
CA GLY A 74 -26.46 -27.24 -18.28
C GLY A 74 -25.24 -26.37 -17.93
N HIS A 75 -25.44 -25.19 -17.37
CA HIS A 75 -24.35 -24.34 -16.87
C HIS A 75 -23.88 -24.82 -15.49
N THR A 76 -22.58 -24.83 -15.27
CA THR A 76 -22.01 -25.15 -13.96
C THR A 76 -21.95 -23.89 -13.10
N ARG A 77 -22.56 -23.92 -11.92
CA ARG A 77 -22.50 -22.82 -10.95
C ARG A 77 -21.11 -22.73 -10.34
N LEU A 78 -20.52 -21.54 -10.41
CA LEU A 78 -19.26 -21.23 -9.72
C LEU A 78 -19.50 -20.42 -8.46
N ARG A 79 -18.56 -20.54 -7.50
CA ARG A 79 -18.46 -19.63 -6.36
C ARG A 79 -17.87 -18.31 -6.83
N ARG A 80 -18.15 -17.22 -6.09
CA ARG A 80 -17.52 -15.92 -6.36
C ARG A 80 -16.02 -15.99 -6.31
N TYR A 81 -15.37 -15.19 -7.11
CA TYR A 81 -13.97 -14.83 -6.98
C TYR A 81 -13.80 -13.68 -5.96
N PRO A 82 -12.61 -13.47 -5.37
CA PRO A 82 -12.36 -12.30 -4.54
C PRO A 82 -12.62 -11.00 -5.31
N THR A 83 -13.02 -9.97 -4.58
CA THR A 83 -13.17 -8.62 -5.16
C THR A 83 -11.83 -7.98 -5.49
N VAL A 84 -10.73 -8.48 -4.89
CA VAL A 84 -9.34 -8.10 -5.20
C VAL A 84 -8.75 -9.11 -6.17
N ALA A 85 -8.39 -8.68 -7.37
CA ALA A 85 -8.00 -9.54 -8.48
C ALA A 85 -6.51 -9.98 -8.40
N ARG A 86 -6.13 -10.77 -7.40
CA ARG A 86 -4.74 -11.18 -7.14
C ARG A 86 -4.15 -12.16 -8.17
N TRP A 87 -4.98 -12.79 -8.99
CA TRP A 87 -4.56 -13.71 -10.09
C TRP A 87 -4.12 -12.98 -11.35
N ARG A 88 -4.21 -11.63 -11.38
CA ARG A 88 -3.81 -10.78 -12.51
C ARG A 88 -3.14 -9.48 -12.02
N ASN A 89 -2.34 -8.85 -12.88
CA ASN A 89 -1.52 -7.69 -12.49
C ASN A 89 -1.97 -6.36 -13.10
N ASP A 90 -2.98 -6.39 -13.98
CA ASP A 90 -3.41 -5.21 -14.75
C ASP A 90 -4.58 -4.44 -14.11
N VAL A 91 -5.22 -5.01 -13.09
CA VAL A 91 -6.31 -4.37 -12.33
C VAL A 91 -6.17 -4.66 -10.83
N PHE A 92 -6.72 -3.78 -9.98
CA PHE A 92 -6.81 -4.04 -8.55
C PHE A 92 -8.03 -4.85 -8.18
N PHE A 93 -9.17 -4.57 -8.82
CA PHE A 93 -10.48 -5.10 -8.45
C PHE A 93 -11.16 -5.84 -9.59
N THR A 94 -11.98 -6.79 -9.22
CA THR A 94 -12.94 -7.43 -10.13
C THR A 94 -14.05 -6.42 -10.44
N GLN A 95 -14.07 -5.90 -11.66
CA GLN A 95 -15.05 -4.89 -12.10
C GLN A 95 -16.22 -5.47 -12.90
N ALA A 96 -16.07 -6.71 -13.35
CA ALA A 96 -17.07 -7.51 -14.04
C ALA A 96 -16.71 -8.99 -13.90
N SER A 97 -17.67 -9.89 -14.07
CA SER A 97 -17.47 -11.35 -13.95
C SER A 97 -16.43 -11.92 -14.92
N ILE A 98 -16.29 -11.33 -16.11
CA ILE A 98 -15.28 -11.78 -17.08
C ILE A 98 -13.84 -11.57 -16.59
N TYR A 99 -13.60 -10.66 -15.64
CA TYR A 99 -12.28 -10.43 -15.06
C TYR A 99 -11.75 -11.65 -14.32
N ASP A 100 -12.63 -12.53 -13.87
CA ASP A 100 -12.30 -13.81 -13.24
C ASP A 100 -11.55 -14.75 -14.22
N PHE A 101 -11.80 -14.59 -15.52
CA PHE A 101 -11.30 -15.44 -16.59
C PHE A 101 -10.24 -14.74 -17.47
N GLN A 102 -10.11 -13.43 -17.36
CA GLN A 102 -9.09 -12.65 -18.06
C GLN A 102 -7.77 -12.59 -17.26
N PRO A 103 -6.61 -12.57 -17.96
CA PRO A 103 -6.44 -12.81 -19.39
C PRO A 103 -6.29 -14.29 -19.76
N TRP A 104 -6.24 -15.18 -18.76
CA TRP A 104 -5.75 -16.55 -18.93
C TRP A 104 -6.69 -17.45 -19.75
N VAL A 105 -7.99 -17.38 -19.49
CA VAL A 105 -8.99 -18.17 -20.25
C VAL A 105 -9.28 -17.50 -21.58
N THR A 106 -9.49 -16.18 -21.62
CA THR A 106 -9.85 -15.47 -22.85
C THR A 106 -8.74 -15.51 -23.91
N SER A 107 -7.49 -15.63 -23.51
CA SER A 107 -6.34 -15.85 -24.42
C SER A 107 -6.19 -17.29 -24.90
N GLY A 108 -6.98 -18.22 -24.36
CA GLY A 108 -6.83 -19.66 -24.63
C GLY A 108 -5.65 -20.31 -23.91
N ALA A 109 -4.90 -19.56 -23.10
CA ALA A 109 -3.75 -20.08 -22.34
C ALA A 109 -4.17 -21.13 -21.30
N THR A 110 -5.37 -20.97 -20.73
CA THR A 110 -5.92 -21.88 -19.70
C THR A 110 -7.35 -22.26 -20.05
N PRO A 111 -7.79 -23.51 -19.86
CA PRO A 111 -9.20 -23.88 -20.02
C PRO A 111 -10.05 -23.17 -18.94
N PRO A 112 -11.32 -22.85 -19.22
CA PRO A 112 -12.23 -22.38 -18.19
C PRO A 112 -12.45 -23.45 -17.12
N PRO A 113 -12.79 -23.06 -15.86
CA PRO A 113 -13.08 -24.01 -14.78
C PRO A 113 -14.31 -24.89 -15.06
N ALA A 114 -15.23 -24.39 -15.87
CA ALA A 114 -16.38 -25.11 -16.44
C ALA A 114 -16.83 -24.42 -17.73
N ASN A 115 -17.51 -25.13 -18.60
CA ASN A 115 -17.99 -24.59 -19.88
C ASN A 115 -19.24 -25.31 -20.38
N PRO A 116 -20.45 -24.70 -20.40
CA PRO A 116 -20.71 -23.32 -19.95
C PRO A 116 -20.77 -23.18 -18.42
N LEU A 117 -20.69 -21.93 -17.93
CA LEU A 117 -20.76 -21.64 -16.50
C LEU A 117 -21.69 -20.47 -16.18
N VAL A 118 -22.13 -20.43 -14.92
CA VAL A 118 -22.94 -19.33 -14.34
C VAL A 118 -22.36 -18.89 -12.99
N ILE A 119 -22.37 -17.60 -12.74
CA ILE A 119 -21.81 -16.99 -11.53
C ILE A 119 -22.60 -15.75 -11.11
N SER A 120 -22.64 -15.45 -9.82
CA SER A 120 -22.99 -14.12 -9.29
C SER A 120 -21.75 -13.54 -8.62
N GLN A 121 -21.12 -12.58 -9.30
CA GLN A 121 -19.81 -12.03 -8.92
C GLN A 121 -19.96 -10.65 -8.29
N PRO A 122 -19.60 -10.47 -7.01
CA PRO A 122 -19.45 -9.14 -6.43
C PRO A 122 -18.34 -8.35 -7.15
N ALA A 123 -18.71 -7.23 -7.74
CA ALA A 123 -17.84 -6.37 -8.52
C ALA A 123 -17.70 -4.99 -7.88
N LEU A 124 -16.53 -4.36 -8.01
CA LEU A 124 -16.21 -3.07 -7.45
C LEU A 124 -15.89 -2.05 -8.55
N ARG A 125 -16.59 -0.90 -8.52
CA ARG A 125 -16.32 0.24 -9.42
C ARG A 125 -16.29 1.53 -8.63
N PHE A 126 -15.19 2.24 -8.71
CA PHE A 126 -14.97 3.51 -8.00
C PHE A 126 -15.19 4.75 -8.86
N ILE A 127 -15.31 4.59 -10.17
CA ILE A 127 -15.51 5.69 -11.13
C ILE A 127 -16.83 6.44 -10.87
N ASP A 128 -17.86 5.72 -10.41
CA ASP A 128 -19.19 6.27 -10.15
C ASP A 128 -19.44 6.62 -8.68
N LEU A 129 -18.38 6.73 -7.88
CA LEU A 129 -18.48 6.94 -6.42
C LEU A 129 -19.30 8.17 -6.02
N GLU A 130 -19.29 9.23 -6.86
CA GLU A 130 -20.06 10.46 -6.63
C GLU A 130 -21.56 10.30 -6.87
N GLU A 131 -21.93 9.34 -7.72
CA GLU A 131 -23.32 9.05 -8.05
C GLU A 131 -24.00 8.20 -6.97
N VAL A 132 -23.22 7.59 -6.06
CA VAL A 132 -23.74 6.84 -4.91
C VAL A 132 -24.55 7.77 -4.00
N GLY A 133 -25.82 7.42 -3.82
CA GLY A 133 -26.80 8.24 -3.09
C GLY A 133 -27.37 9.43 -3.84
N ARG A 134 -26.91 9.74 -5.07
CA ARG A 134 -27.46 10.78 -5.95
C ARG A 134 -28.45 10.22 -6.95
N SER A 135 -28.00 9.28 -7.75
CA SER A 135 -28.78 8.71 -8.84
C SER A 135 -29.82 7.68 -8.40
N GLY A 136 -29.67 7.13 -7.19
CA GLY A 136 -30.49 6.02 -6.68
C GLY A 136 -30.25 4.66 -7.30
N ARG A 137 -29.27 4.55 -8.24
CA ARG A 137 -28.98 3.33 -9.01
C ARG A 137 -27.53 2.88 -9.00
N HIS A 138 -26.58 3.76 -8.65
CA HIS A 138 -25.17 3.44 -8.63
C HIS A 138 -24.73 2.91 -7.27
N PHE A 139 -23.86 1.92 -7.31
CA PHE A 139 -23.25 1.24 -6.17
C PHE A 139 -21.74 1.16 -6.39
N THR A 140 -20.97 1.33 -5.32
CA THR A 140 -19.53 1.04 -5.32
C THR A 140 -19.29 -0.47 -5.45
N LEU A 141 -20.05 -1.27 -4.70
CA LEU A 141 -20.09 -2.71 -4.84
C LEU A 141 -21.49 -3.17 -5.28
N PHE A 142 -21.54 -3.95 -6.35
CA PHE A 142 -22.76 -4.56 -6.87
C PHE A 142 -22.49 -6.01 -7.27
N GLU A 143 -23.53 -6.83 -7.35
CA GLU A 143 -23.40 -8.19 -7.85
C GLU A 143 -23.74 -8.23 -9.34
N MET A 144 -22.78 -8.74 -10.11
CA MET A 144 -23.00 -9.06 -11.52
C MET A 144 -23.33 -10.54 -11.66
N MET A 145 -24.58 -10.86 -11.89
CA MET A 145 -24.99 -12.19 -12.33
C MET A 145 -24.54 -12.36 -13.78
N ALA A 146 -23.95 -13.49 -14.11
CA ALA A 146 -23.43 -13.72 -15.46
C ALA A 146 -23.46 -15.20 -15.84
N HIS A 147 -23.62 -15.46 -17.12
CA HIS A 147 -23.32 -16.74 -17.70
C HIS A 147 -22.28 -16.58 -18.81
N HIS A 148 -21.39 -17.56 -18.94
CA HIS A 148 -20.30 -17.52 -19.89
C HIS A 148 -20.22 -18.84 -20.68
N ALA A 149 -19.83 -18.70 -21.95
CA ALA A 149 -19.45 -19.81 -22.81
C ALA A 149 -18.16 -19.45 -23.56
N PHE A 150 -17.23 -20.38 -23.62
CA PHE A 150 -15.93 -20.21 -24.25
C PHE A 150 -15.86 -21.15 -25.44
N ASN A 151 -15.99 -20.61 -26.65
CA ASN A 151 -16.11 -21.39 -27.89
C ASN A 151 -14.73 -21.48 -28.53
N ARG A 152 -14.38 -22.70 -28.95
CA ARG A 152 -13.18 -22.96 -29.74
C ARG A 152 -13.58 -23.18 -31.19
N PRO A 153 -12.66 -23.03 -32.17
CA PRO A 153 -12.94 -23.27 -33.57
C PRO A 153 -13.46 -24.68 -33.87
N ASP A 154 -13.10 -25.66 -33.04
CA ASP A 154 -13.48 -27.08 -33.15
C ASP A 154 -14.67 -27.49 -32.25
N HIS A 155 -15.08 -26.61 -31.34
CA HIS A 155 -16.17 -26.90 -30.40
C HIS A 155 -16.90 -25.63 -29.95
N GLU A 156 -18.05 -25.35 -30.56
CA GLU A 156 -18.98 -24.31 -30.13
C GLU A 156 -19.93 -24.81 -29.07
N VAL A 157 -20.03 -24.15 -27.93
CA VAL A 157 -21.01 -24.42 -26.88
C VAL A 157 -22.32 -23.71 -27.19
N TYR A 158 -22.29 -22.40 -27.30
CA TYR A 158 -23.32 -21.52 -27.90
C TYR A 158 -22.76 -20.11 -28.06
N PHE A 159 -23.35 -19.32 -28.97
CA PHE A 159 -22.90 -17.96 -29.19
C PHE A 159 -24.11 -16.99 -29.26
N LYS A 160 -24.02 -15.93 -30.05
CA LYS A 160 -24.94 -14.78 -30.11
C LYS A 160 -26.43 -15.13 -30.06
N ASP A 161 -26.86 -15.99 -30.95
CA ASP A 161 -28.29 -16.35 -31.13
C ASP A 161 -28.86 -16.99 -29.85
N ARG A 162 -28.22 -18.06 -29.36
CA ARG A 162 -28.68 -18.78 -28.18
C ARG A 162 -28.49 -17.97 -26.89
N CYS A 163 -27.46 -17.13 -26.80
CA CYS A 163 -27.27 -16.20 -25.66
C CYS A 163 -28.45 -15.23 -25.56
N THR A 164 -28.83 -14.62 -26.68
CA THR A 164 -29.97 -13.67 -26.75
C THR A 164 -31.28 -14.36 -26.42
N GLU A 165 -31.46 -15.58 -26.92
CA GLU A 165 -32.64 -16.43 -26.63
C GLU A 165 -32.69 -16.75 -25.11
N TYR A 166 -31.62 -17.16 -24.46
CA TYR A 166 -31.58 -17.39 -23.02
C TYR A 166 -31.97 -16.13 -22.22
N CYS A 167 -31.47 -14.99 -22.61
CA CYS A 167 -31.84 -13.71 -21.95
C CYS A 167 -33.34 -13.45 -22.10
N HIS A 168 -33.89 -13.67 -23.29
CA HIS A 168 -35.31 -13.47 -23.57
C HIS A 168 -36.17 -14.46 -22.77
N GLU A 169 -35.82 -15.75 -22.76
CA GLU A 169 -36.49 -16.78 -21.97
C GLU A 169 -36.53 -16.44 -20.49
N LEU A 170 -35.38 -16.04 -19.92
CA LEU A 170 -35.29 -15.63 -18.53
C LEU A 170 -36.26 -14.48 -18.21
N LEU A 171 -36.21 -13.42 -19.00
CA LEU A 171 -37.00 -12.22 -18.76
C LEU A 171 -38.51 -12.48 -18.94
N THR A 172 -38.92 -13.25 -19.95
CA THR A 172 -40.30 -13.42 -20.32
C THR A 172 -40.97 -14.62 -19.66
N GLN A 173 -40.31 -15.79 -19.65
CA GLN A 173 -40.89 -17.03 -19.14
C GLN A 173 -40.72 -17.19 -17.62
N ASP A 174 -39.54 -16.90 -17.07
CA ASP A 174 -39.28 -17.08 -15.65
C ASP A 174 -39.65 -15.82 -14.82
N LEU A 175 -39.35 -14.63 -15.31
CA LEU A 175 -39.60 -13.38 -14.60
C LEU A 175 -40.91 -12.70 -15.00
N GLY A 176 -41.51 -13.10 -16.09
CA GLY A 176 -42.85 -12.68 -16.52
C GLY A 176 -42.93 -11.27 -17.09
N THR A 177 -41.86 -10.79 -17.72
CA THR A 177 -41.84 -9.51 -18.44
C THR A 177 -42.62 -9.59 -19.74
N ASP A 178 -43.38 -8.55 -20.09
CA ASP A 178 -44.00 -8.43 -21.40
C ASP A 178 -42.94 -8.36 -22.51
N PRO A 179 -42.88 -9.34 -23.43
CA PRO A 179 -41.91 -9.35 -24.52
C PRO A 179 -41.85 -8.05 -25.34
N ALA A 180 -43.03 -7.39 -25.53
CA ALA A 180 -43.10 -6.15 -26.27
C ALA A 180 -42.45 -4.96 -25.59
N SER A 181 -42.15 -5.05 -24.27
CA SER A 181 -41.46 -3.98 -23.51
C SER A 181 -39.94 -4.02 -23.61
N ILE A 182 -39.38 -5.11 -24.14
CA ILE A 182 -37.95 -5.38 -24.20
C ILE A 182 -37.32 -4.78 -25.46
N THR A 183 -36.18 -4.12 -25.31
CA THR A 183 -35.35 -3.70 -26.45
C THR A 183 -33.92 -4.24 -26.30
N TYR A 184 -33.31 -4.63 -27.42
CA TYR A 184 -31.93 -5.06 -27.55
C TYR A 184 -31.18 -4.01 -28.37
N LYS A 185 -30.46 -3.11 -27.72
CA LYS A 185 -29.72 -2.02 -28.35
C LYS A 185 -28.35 -2.50 -28.80
N GLU A 186 -27.99 -2.18 -30.04
CA GLU A 186 -26.71 -2.53 -30.65
C GLU A 186 -25.58 -1.62 -30.10
N GLU A 187 -24.55 -2.23 -29.55
CA GLU A 187 -23.38 -1.53 -28.99
C GLU A 187 -22.09 -2.30 -29.29
N VAL A 188 -20.96 -1.67 -28.99
CA VAL A 188 -19.65 -2.29 -29.01
C VAL A 188 -19.07 -2.23 -27.60
N TRP A 189 -18.68 -3.38 -27.08
CA TRP A 189 -18.05 -3.48 -25.79
C TRP A 189 -16.53 -3.66 -25.92
N GLU A 190 -15.77 -3.00 -25.06
CA GLU A 190 -14.33 -3.16 -24.95
C GLU A 190 -13.91 -3.15 -23.46
N GLY A 191 -13.13 -4.14 -23.03
CA GLY A 191 -12.65 -4.25 -21.66
C GLY A 191 -11.57 -5.31 -21.50
N GLY A 192 -10.55 -5.05 -20.64
CA GLY A 192 -9.46 -5.98 -20.38
C GLY A 192 -8.67 -6.40 -21.63
N GLY A 193 -8.61 -5.56 -22.67
CA GLY A 193 -7.95 -5.84 -23.95
C GLY A 193 -8.76 -6.66 -24.93
N ASN A 194 -9.97 -7.10 -24.56
CA ASN A 194 -10.91 -7.81 -25.45
C ASN A 194 -11.99 -6.88 -25.96
N LEU A 195 -12.55 -7.18 -27.13
CA LEU A 195 -13.55 -6.36 -27.80
C LEU A 195 -14.52 -7.25 -28.60
N GLY A 196 -15.78 -6.80 -28.69
CA GLY A 196 -16.76 -7.44 -29.54
C GLY A 196 -18.09 -6.69 -29.62
N PRO A 197 -19.00 -7.12 -30.51
CA PRO A 197 -20.37 -6.60 -30.54
C PRO A 197 -21.08 -6.94 -29.23
N SER A 198 -22.01 -6.10 -28.82
CA SER A 198 -22.81 -6.30 -27.62
C SER A 198 -24.25 -5.84 -27.83
N LEU A 199 -25.15 -6.43 -27.04
CA LEU A 199 -26.56 -6.03 -26.98
C LEU A 199 -26.84 -5.53 -25.55
N SER A 200 -27.19 -4.25 -25.41
CA SER A 200 -27.72 -3.72 -24.18
C SER A 200 -29.22 -3.98 -24.10
N VAL A 201 -29.69 -4.58 -23.01
CA VAL A 201 -31.10 -5.00 -22.83
C VAL A 201 -31.81 -3.98 -21.95
N GLY A 202 -32.69 -3.20 -22.61
CA GLY A 202 -33.42 -2.12 -21.95
C GLY A 202 -34.91 -2.45 -21.76
N ILE A 203 -35.45 -2.09 -20.58
CA ILE A 203 -36.86 -2.26 -20.25
C ILE A 203 -37.30 -1.04 -19.42
N SER A 204 -38.29 -0.30 -19.92
CA SER A 204 -38.93 0.79 -19.21
C SER A 204 -37.97 1.86 -18.68
N GLY A 205 -36.95 2.18 -19.44
CA GLY A 205 -35.90 3.16 -19.06
C GLY A 205 -34.70 2.58 -18.34
N LEU A 206 -34.71 1.31 -17.96
CA LEU A 206 -33.62 0.65 -17.24
C LEU A 206 -32.89 -0.35 -18.14
N GLU A 207 -31.58 -0.21 -18.26
CA GLU A 207 -30.69 -1.26 -18.73
C GLU A 207 -30.62 -2.35 -17.67
N VAL A 208 -31.09 -3.55 -17.97
CA VAL A 208 -31.11 -4.67 -17.03
C VAL A 208 -29.96 -5.64 -17.27
N ALA A 209 -29.48 -5.78 -18.50
CA ALA A 209 -28.39 -6.66 -18.87
C ALA A 209 -27.57 -6.13 -20.04
N THR A 210 -26.36 -6.60 -20.17
CA THR A 210 -25.49 -6.44 -21.35
C THR A 210 -25.01 -7.83 -21.78
N LEU A 211 -25.25 -8.18 -23.06
CA LEU A 211 -24.80 -9.41 -23.68
C LEU A 211 -23.61 -9.09 -24.57
N VAL A 212 -22.41 -9.57 -24.24
CA VAL A 212 -21.17 -9.26 -24.95
C VAL A 212 -20.67 -10.51 -25.70
N PHE A 213 -20.26 -10.30 -26.91
CA PHE A 213 -19.75 -11.35 -27.80
C PHE A 213 -18.29 -11.01 -28.16
N MET A 214 -17.34 -11.46 -27.35
CA MET A 214 -15.93 -11.14 -27.55
C MET A 214 -15.36 -11.98 -28.71
N GLU A 215 -14.76 -11.31 -29.66
CA GLU A 215 -14.17 -11.89 -30.86
C GLU A 215 -12.78 -11.37 -31.18
N TYR A 216 -12.40 -10.21 -30.63
CA TYR A 216 -11.19 -9.51 -31.01
C TYR A 216 -10.35 -9.11 -29.80
N VAL A 217 -9.03 -9.03 -30.01
CA VAL A 217 -8.05 -8.40 -29.11
C VAL A 217 -7.55 -7.12 -29.75
N ARG A 218 -7.50 -6.04 -28.96
CA ARG A 218 -6.93 -4.77 -29.39
C ARG A 218 -5.43 -4.75 -29.11
N ASN A 219 -4.62 -4.58 -30.18
CA ASN A 219 -3.18 -4.37 -30.11
C ASN A 219 -2.85 -3.00 -30.75
N GLY A 220 -2.85 -1.95 -29.93
CA GLY A 220 -2.81 -0.57 -30.42
C GLY A 220 -4.03 -0.25 -31.27
N ASP A 221 -3.83 0.23 -32.52
CA ASP A 221 -4.92 0.51 -33.45
C ASP A 221 -5.41 -0.71 -34.25
N ARG A 222 -4.78 -1.87 -34.06
CA ARG A 222 -5.09 -3.08 -34.82
C ARG A 222 -5.97 -4.02 -34.00
N LEU A 223 -7.07 -4.49 -34.61
CA LEU A 223 -7.89 -5.57 -34.11
C LEU A 223 -7.43 -6.91 -34.70
N THR A 224 -7.20 -7.88 -33.83
CA THR A 224 -6.86 -9.27 -34.22
C THR A 224 -7.89 -10.21 -33.67
N PRO A 225 -8.35 -11.24 -34.44
CA PRO A 225 -9.25 -12.23 -33.92
C PRO A 225 -8.70 -12.93 -32.67
N MET A 226 -9.57 -13.21 -31.71
CA MET A 226 -9.23 -14.02 -30.53
C MET A 226 -9.04 -15.50 -30.92
N PRO A 227 -8.26 -16.27 -30.17
CA PRO A 227 -8.10 -17.72 -30.39
C PRO A 227 -9.38 -18.50 -30.06
N LEU A 228 -10.31 -17.90 -29.35
CA LEU A 228 -11.63 -18.41 -29.00
C LEU A 228 -12.62 -17.26 -28.98
N THR A 229 -13.91 -17.51 -29.23
CA THR A 229 -14.98 -16.53 -29.02
C THR A 229 -15.64 -16.75 -27.68
N VAL A 230 -16.04 -15.66 -27.03
CA VAL A 230 -16.56 -15.70 -25.66
C VAL A 230 -17.93 -15.06 -25.58
N VAL A 231 -18.87 -15.76 -24.98
CA VAL A 231 -20.08 -15.16 -24.46
C VAL A 231 -19.77 -14.63 -23.07
N ASP A 232 -19.83 -13.33 -22.93
CA ASP A 232 -19.75 -12.62 -21.66
C ASP A 232 -21.07 -11.89 -21.42
N THR A 233 -21.65 -12.06 -20.24
CA THR A 233 -22.92 -11.40 -19.93
C THR A 233 -22.85 -10.72 -18.58
N GLY A 234 -23.57 -9.64 -18.44
CA GLY A 234 -23.68 -8.91 -17.17
C GLY A 234 -25.13 -8.53 -16.88
N TYR A 235 -25.70 -9.15 -15.85
CA TYR A 235 -27.02 -8.86 -15.33
C TYR A 235 -26.88 -8.25 -13.94
N GLY A 236 -27.27 -6.98 -13.76
CA GLY A 236 -27.18 -6.31 -12.48
C GLY A 236 -28.19 -6.84 -11.48
N LEU A 237 -27.75 -7.61 -10.48
CA LEU A 237 -28.66 -8.19 -9.48
C LEU A 237 -29.51 -7.12 -8.78
N GLU A 238 -28.91 -6.05 -8.33
CA GLU A 238 -29.60 -4.94 -7.65
C GLU A 238 -30.60 -4.25 -8.58
N ARG A 239 -30.28 -4.14 -9.88
CA ARG A 239 -31.19 -3.58 -10.89
C ARG A 239 -32.41 -4.50 -11.11
N PHE A 240 -32.20 -5.81 -11.14
CA PHE A 240 -33.29 -6.78 -11.24
C PHE A 240 -34.23 -6.74 -10.03
N VAL A 241 -33.65 -6.66 -8.82
CA VAL A 241 -34.43 -6.51 -7.58
C VAL A 241 -35.23 -5.21 -7.62
N TRP A 242 -34.58 -4.11 -8.01
CA TRP A 242 -35.22 -2.79 -8.13
C TRP A 242 -36.36 -2.78 -9.15
N ALA A 243 -36.13 -3.35 -10.33
CA ALA A 243 -37.12 -3.51 -11.38
C ALA A 243 -38.32 -4.35 -10.94
N SER A 244 -38.08 -5.37 -10.08
CA SER A 244 -39.15 -6.25 -9.57
C SER A 244 -40.01 -5.57 -8.51
N GLN A 245 -39.51 -4.54 -7.84
CA GLN A 245 -40.23 -3.87 -6.75
C GLN A 245 -40.78 -2.49 -7.13
N GLY A 246 -40.16 -1.83 -8.13
CA GLY A 246 -40.58 -0.51 -8.61
C GLY A 246 -40.49 0.61 -7.58
N THR A 247 -39.55 0.55 -6.63
CA THR A 247 -39.30 1.58 -5.62
C THR A 247 -38.64 2.81 -6.25
N LYS A 248 -38.52 3.93 -5.50
CA LYS A 248 -37.89 5.15 -6.03
C LYS A 248 -36.41 4.97 -6.29
N THR A 249 -35.72 4.20 -5.45
CA THR A 249 -34.30 3.91 -5.57
C THR A 249 -34.02 2.43 -5.41
N ALA A 250 -32.92 1.96 -5.97
CA ALA A 250 -32.48 0.60 -5.79
C ALA A 250 -32.16 0.27 -4.30
N TYR A 251 -31.74 1.27 -3.52
CA TYR A 251 -31.47 1.09 -2.09
C TYR A 251 -32.71 0.72 -1.29
N GLU A 252 -33.86 1.34 -1.59
CA GLU A 252 -35.15 1.02 -0.97
C GLU A 252 -35.60 -0.42 -1.31
N ALA A 253 -35.32 -0.90 -2.53
CA ALA A 253 -35.65 -2.25 -2.94
C ALA A 253 -34.75 -3.32 -2.31
N VAL A 254 -33.44 -3.08 -2.39
CA VAL A 254 -32.43 -4.10 -2.05
C VAL A 254 -32.20 -4.18 -0.53
N PHE A 255 -32.20 -3.04 0.15
CA PHE A 255 -31.83 -2.91 1.57
C PHE A 255 -32.94 -2.33 2.44
N ALA A 256 -34.18 -2.63 2.16
CA ALA A 256 -35.35 -2.00 2.77
C ALA A 256 -35.25 -1.84 4.29
N GLY A 257 -34.92 -2.90 5.03
CA GLY A 257 -34.84 -2.85 6.51
C GLY A 257 -33.71 -1.97 7.04
N GLU A 258 -32.54 -2.01 6.40
CA GLU A 258 -31.39 -1.19 6.77
C GLU A 258 -31.61 0.27 6.35
N TYR A 259 -32.18 0.44 5.16
CA TYR A 259 -32.52 1.77 4.63
C TYR A 259 -33.53 2.49 5.53
N ASP A 260 -34.65 1.85 5.89
CA ASP A 260 -35.69 2.44 6.74
C ASP A 260 -35.16 2.81 8.12
N GLU A 261 -34.25 2.02 8.69
CA GLU A 261 -33.67 2.32 9.99
C GLU A 261 -32.73 3.52 9.93
N LEU A 262 -31.77 3.52 9.01
CA LEU A 262 -30.82 4.62 8.88
C LEU A 262 -31.50 5.92 8.43
N ARG A 263 -32.58 5.84 7.66
CA ARG A 263 -33.41 7.00 7.27
C ARG A 263 -34.04 7.74 8.43
N ARG A 264 -34.17 7.14 9.58
CA ARG A 264 -34.66 7.80 10.81
C ARG A 264 -33.65 8.84 11.34
N THR A 265 -32.37 8.62 11.05
CA THR A 265 -31.26 9.45 11.55
C THR A 265 -30.60 10.28 10.44
N PHE A 266 -30.53 9.76 9.20
CA PHE A 266 -29.80 10.37 8.10
C PHE A 266 -30.70 10.73 6.91
N PRO A 267 -30.36 11.78 6.14
CA PRO A 267 -30.97 12.03 4.83
C PRO A 267 -30.79 10.85 3.86
N ALA A 268 -31.56 10.80 2.79
CA ALA A 268 -31.57 9.66 1.86
C ALA A 268 -30.20 9.40 1.21
N ARG A 269 -29.47 10.45 0.86
CA ARG A 269 -28.15 10.38 0.25
C ARG A 269 -27.13 9.75 1.19
N GLU A 270 -27.04 10.24 2.41
CA GLU A 270 -26.13 9.75 3.43
C GLU A 270 -26.46 8.31 3.82
N THR A 271 -27.75 7.98 3.92
CA THR A 271 -28.21 6.60 4.15
C THR A 271 -27.71 5.66 3.07
N ALA A 272 -27.89 6.01 1.79
CA ALA A 272 -27.42 5.21 0.68
C ALA A 272 -25.89 5.03 0.70
N ILE A 273 -25.14 6.12 0.99
CA ILE A 273 -23.68 6.07 1.10
C ILE A 273 -23.24 5.13 2.22
N LEU A 274 -23.84 5.19 3.40
CA LEU A 274 -23.49 4.34 4.54
C LEU A 274 -23.74 2.86 4.23
N ILE A 275 -24.86 2.51 3.62
CA ILE A 275 -25.19 1.14 3.21
C ILE A 275 -24.20 0.63 2.17
N ASP A 276 -23.99 1.41 1.11
CA ASP A 276 -23.08 1.07 0.01
C ASP A 276 -21.67 0.83 0.51
N HIS A 277 -21.14 1.77 1.29
CA HIS A 277 -19.76 1.69 1.80
C HIS A 277 -19.60 0.56 2.81
N ALA A 278 -20.59 0.31 3.66
CA ALA A 278 -20.54 -0.82 4.60
C ALA A 278 -20.49 -2.14 3.85
N ARG A 279 -21.29 -2.30 2.79
CA ARG A 279 -21.28 -3.50 1.96
C ARG A 279 -19.93 -3.69 1.24
N ALA A 280 -19.43 -2.65 0.60
CA ALA A 280 -18.13 -2.69 -0.10
C ALA A 280 -16.97 -3.00 0.86
N LEU A 281 -16.94 -2.36 2.03
CA LEU A 281 -15.92 -2.59 3.06
C LEU A 281 -15.93 -4.00 3.60
N ASN A 282 -17.10 -4.61 3.82
CA ASN A 282 -17.19 -5.99 4.28
C ASN A 282 -16.54 -6.97 3.30
N PHE A 283 -16.71 -6.79 1.98
CA PHE A 283 -16.04 -7.61 0.99
C PHE A 283 -14.54 -7.31 0.92
N LEU A 284 -14.14 -6.04 0.81
CA LEU A 284 -12.74 -5.64 0.72
C LEU A 284 -11.91 -6.15 1.92
N LEU A 285 -12.39 -5.92 3.14
CA LEU A 285 -11.67 -6.32 4.35
C LEU A 285 -11.61 -7.85 4.49
N THR A 286 -12.69 -8.56 4.14
CA THR A 286 -12.71 -10.03 4.15
C THR A 286 -11.76 -10.61 3.10
N ASP A 287 -11.65 -9.98 1.93
CA ASP A 287 -10.69 -10.36 0.88
C ASP A 287 -9.25 -9.89 1.18
N GLY A 288 -8.99 -9.42 2.41
CA GLY A 288 -7.65 -9.16 2.96
C GLY A 288 -7.09 -7.79 2.64
N VAL A 289 -7.93 -6.79 2.32
CA VAL A 289 -7.47 -5.42 2.12
C VAL A 289 -7.22 -4.73 3.46
N VAL A 290 -6.04 -4.16 3.62
CA VAL A 290 -5.68 -3.29 4.76
C VAL A 290 -5.72 -1.83 4.31
N PRO A 291 -6.47 -0.93 4.97
CA PRO A 291 -6.49 0.48 4.64
C PRO A 291 -5.10 1.10 4.66
N SER A 292 -4.71 1.75 3.55
CA SER A 292 -3.38 2.33 3.37
C SER A 292 -3.40 3.53 2.41
N ASN A 293 -2.24 4.12 2.11
CA ASN A 293 -2.12 5.24 1.17
C ASN A 293 -1.96 4.80 -0.30
N SER A 294 -1.92 3.51 -0.59
CA SER A 294 -1.62 3.02 -1.93
C SER A 294 -2.41 1.77 -2.29
N LYS A 295 -2.49 1.49 -3.59
CA LYS A 295 -3.12 0.30 -4.16
C LYS A 295 -4.57 0.13 -3.67
N GLU A 296 -5.02 -1.12 -3.51
CA GLU A 296 -6.35 -1.48 -3.04
C GLU A 296 -6.68 -0.92 -1.64
N GLY A 297 -5.66 -0.76 -0.78
CA GLY A 297 -5.83 -0.22 0.57
C GLY A 297 -6.27 1.24 0.60
N TYR A 298 -5.90 2.00 -0.42
CA TYR A 298 -6.35 3.39 -0.58
C TYR A 298 -7.87 3.48 -0.69
N PHE A 299 -8.49 2.61 -1.48
CA PHE A 299 -9.93 2.60 -1.69
C PHE A 299 -10.71 2.17 -0.43
N ALA A 300 -10.20 1.18 0.32
CA ALA A 300 -10.79 0.82 1.61
C ALA A 300 -10.74 2.00 2.60
N ARG A 301 -9.62 2.71 2.66
CA ARG A 301 -9.45 3.94 3.45
C ARG A 301 -10.42 5.03 3.04
N LEU A 302 -10.57 5.25 1.75
CA LEU A 302 -11.49 6.24 1.18
C LEU A 302 -12.92 6.00 1.69
N LEU A 303 -13.43 4.76 1.55
CA LEU A 303 -14.77 4.40 1.97
C LEU A 303 -14.96 4.54 3.49
N LEU A 304 -14.00 4.06 4.30
CA LEU A 304 -14.03 4.19 5.77
C LEU A 304 -14.13 5.65 6.21
N ARG A 305 -13.26 6.52 5.68
CA ARG A 305 -13.22 7.93 6.06
C ARG A 305 -14.45 8.69 5.60
N ARG A 306 -14.97 8.36 4.41
CA ARG A 306 -16.20 8.96 3.89
C ARG A 306 -17.42 8.59 4.74
N ALA A 307 -17.55 7.32 5.12
CA ALA A 307 -18.60 6.86 6.02
C ALA A 307 -18.47 7.50 7.42
N GLN A 308 -17.29 7.47 8.02
CA GLN A 308 -17.03 8.03 9.35
C GLN A 308 -17.35 9.52 9.42
N ARG A 309 -17.05 10.28 8.37
CA ARG A 309 -17.39 11.72 8.30
C ARG A 309 -18.89 11.98 8.37
N ILE A 310 -19.70 11.13 7.73
CA ILE A 310 -21.16 11.25 7.81
C ILE A 310 -21.61 11.04 9.25
N LEU A 311 -21.08 10.00 9.91
CA LEU A 311 -21.45 9.66 11.29
C LEU A 311 -21.05 10.74 12.30
N THR A 312 -19.86 11.31 12.17
CA THR A 312 -19.38 12.36 13.10
C THR A 312 -20.16 13.66 13.08
N ARG A 313 -21.00 13.89 12.07
CA ARG A 313 -21.88 15.08 11.97
C ARG A 313 -23.19 14.94 12.74
N VAL A 314 -23.52 13.74 13.17
CA VAL A 314 -24.77 13.44 13.86
C VAL A 314 -24.46 12.89 15.26
N PRO A 315 -24.75 13.61 16.35
CA PRO A 315 -24.38 13.20 17.72
C PRO A 315 -24.94 11.83 18.16
N GLU A 316 -26.10 11.43 17.64
CA GLU A 316 -26.78 10.18 17.96
C GLU A 316 -26.54 9.09 16.90
N ALA A 317 -25.56 9.27 16.02
CA ALA A 317 -25.22 8.28 15.00
C ALA A 317 -24.74 6.97 15.61
N PRO A 318 -25.11 5.82 15.02
CA PRO A 318 -24.53 4.55 15.41
C PRO A 318 -23.02 4.54 15.11
N ASP A 319 -22.25 3.71 15.83
CA ASP A 319 -20.86 3.47 15.50
C ASP A 319 -20.74 2.77 14.12
N LEU A 320 -19.69 3.13 13.36
CA LEU A 320 -19.41 2.53 12.04
C LEU A 320 -19.31 1.00 12.13
N ILE A 321 -18.69 0.47 13.17
CA ILE A 321 -18.58 -0.98 13.38
C ILE A 321 -19.97 -1.62 13.49
N ALA A 322 -20.91 -0.98 14.18
CA ALA A 322 -22.28 -1.49 14.28
C ALA A 322 -22.99 -1.55 12.92
N ILE A 323 -22.75 -0.57 12.05
CA ILE A 323 -23.27 -0.56 10.66
C ILE A 323 -22.63 -1.69 9.85
N LEU A 324 -21.29 -1.83 9.92
CA LEU A 324 -20.56 -2.92 9.26
C LEU A 324 -21.06 -4.30 9.70
N ASP A 325 -21.29 -4.50 10.99
CA ASP A 325 -21.77 -5.77 11.53
C ASP A 325 -23.19 -6.10 11.11
N ARG A 326 -24.04 -5.11 10.99
CA ARG A 326 -25.39 -5.30 10.47
C ARG A 326 -25.33 -5.75 9.03
N SER A 327 -24.65 -4.99 8.18
CA SER A 327 -24.46 -5.32 6.78
C SER A 327 -23.83 -6.71 6.61
N ALA A 328 -22.79 -7.05 7.40
CA ALA A 328 -22.17 -8.36 7.38
C ALA A 328 -23.12 -9.51 7.71
N ARG A 329 -24.04 -9.35 8.70
CA ARG A 329 -25.03 -10.39 9.03
C ARG A 329 -25.98 -10.70 7.88
N GLU A 330 -26.40 -9.69 7.11
CA GLU A 330 -27.24 -9.90 5.95
C GLU A 330 -26.46 -10.58 4.82
N ILE A 331 -25.24 -10.10 4.53
CA ILE A 331 -24.39 -10.65 3.45
C ILE A 331 -23.95 -12.08 3.79
N ALA A 332 -23.64 -12.40 5.03
CA ALA A 332 -23.14 -13.71 5.45
C ALA A 332 -24.15 -14.86 5.25
N ARG A 333 -25.44 -14.56 5.00
CA ARG A 333 -26.43 -15.57 4.63
C ARG A 333 -26.10 -16.20 3.29
N ASP A 334 -25.55 -15.41 2.37
CA ASP A 334 -25.20 -15.82 0.99
C ASP A 334 -23.68 -16.04 0.83
N PHE A 335 -22.88 -15.31 1.60
CA PHE A 335 -21.41 -15.34 1.61
C PHE A 335 -20.90 -15.57 3.04
N PRO A 336 -20.91 -16.82 3.53
CA PRO A 336 -20.59 -17.15 4.93
C PRO A 336 -19.21 -16.65 5.40
N GLU A 337 -18.24 -16.54 4.49
CA GLU A 337 -16.90 -16.03 4.77
C GLU A 337 -16.89 -14.57 5.27
N ILE A 338 -17.90 -13.77 4.90
CA ILE A 338 -18.03 -12.38 5.39
C ILE A 338 -18.34 -12.33 6.88
N GLY A 339 -18.98 -13.37 7.41
CA GLY A 339 -19.25 -13.51 8.85
C GLY A 339 -18.07 -14.01 9.67
N ALA A 340 -17.04 -14.55 9.02
CA ALA A 340 -15.85 -15.06 9.68
C ALA A 340 -14.90 -13.92 10.09
N HIS A 341 -14.06 -14.17 11.12
CA HIS A 341 -12.97 -13.24 11.51
C HIS A 341 -13.40 -11.80 11.80
N ARG A 342 -14.64 -11.58 12.30
CA ARG A 342 -15.18 -10.24 12.54
C ARG A 342 -14.31 -9.42 13.51
N ASP A 343 -13.80 -10.05 14.57
CA ASP A 343 -12.97 -9.36 15.57
C ASP A 343 -11.68 -8.79 14.94
N ASP A 344 -11.03 -9.54 14.03
CA ASP A 344 -9.83 -9.09 13.32
C ASP A 344 -10.16 -7.89 12.43
N LEU A 345 -11.33 -7.92 11.75
CA LEU A 345 -11.77 -6.80 10.91
C LEU A 345 -12.09 -5.55 11.75
N HIS A 346 -12.68 -5.71 12.93
CA HIS A 346 -12.92 -4.60 13.85
C HIS A 346 -11.63 -3.91 14.28
N GLU A 347 -10.55 -4.68 14.56
CA GLU A 347 -9.25 -4.10 14.89
C GLU A 347 -8.68 -3.27 13.74
N VAL A 348 -8.78 -3.76 12.50
CA VAL A 348 -8.37 -3.01 11.30
C VAL A 348 -9.14 -1.69 11.17
N VAL A 349 -10.46 -1.73 11.36
CA VAL A 349 -11.33 -0.54 11.28
C VAL A 349 -11.00 0.45 12.40
N ARG A 350 -10.89 -0.01 13.66
CA ARG A 350 -10.55 0.86 14.81
C ARG A 350 -9.20 1.57 14.58
N ALA A 351 -8.19 0.83 14.16
CA ALA A 351 -6.87 1.40 13.91
C ALA A 351 -6.90 2.49 12.80
N GLU A 352 -7.70 2.31 11.75
CA GLU A 352 -7.84 3.34 10.71
C GLU A 352 -8.65 4.56 11.19
N LEU A 353 -9.68 4.36 12.02
CA LEU A 353 -10.46 5.46 12.59
C LEU A 353 -9.64 6.30 13.58
N GLU A 354 -8.78 5.68 14.39
CA GLU A 354 -7.82 6.37 15.25
C GLU A 354 -6.84 7.21 14.43
N LYS A 355 -6.23 6.63 13.40
CA LYS A 355 -5.35 7.35 12.46
C LYS A 355 -6.07 8.51 11.78
N TYR A 356 -7.33 8.32 11.40
CA TYR A 356 -8.14 9.38 10.79
C TYR A 356 -8.35 10.55 11.76
N SER A 357 -8.74 10.27 12.99
CA SER A 357 -8.93 11.28 14.03
C SER A 357 -7.66 12.12 14.28
N GLU A 358 -6.50 11.45 14.41
CA GLU A 358 -5.21 12.09 14.55
C GLU A 358 -4.81 12.92 13.31
N SER A 359 -5.08 12.38 12.11
CA SER A 359 -4.77 13.07 10.85
C SER A 359 -5.55 14.35 10.71
N VAL A 360 -6.87 14.33 10.99
CA VAL A 360 -7.73 15.52 10.96
C VAL A 360 -7.21 16.58 11.93
N GLY A 361 -6.85 16.20 13.16
CA GLY A 361 -6.31 17.12 14.16
C GLY A 361 -5.02 17.84 13.71
N ARG A 362 -4.08 17.09 13.12
CA ARG A 362 -2.81 17.65 12.60
C ARG A 362 -3.01 18.48 11.33
N ALA A 363 -3.88 18.03 10.46
CA ALA A 363 -4.10 18.69 9.18
C ALA A 363 -4.74 20.07 9.31
N ARG A 364 -5.68 20.26 10.23
CA ARG A 364 -6.28 21.56 10.53
C ARG A 364 -5.24 22.65 10.74
N GLN A 365 -4.18 22.34 11.48
CA GLN A 365 -3.07 23.28 11.70
C GLN A 365 -2.27 23.57 10.42
N THR A 366 -2.03 22.54 9.60
CA THR A 366 -1.30 22.67 8.34
C THR A 366 -2.12 23.46 7.30
N ILE A 367 -3.41 23.18 7.19
CA ILE A 367 -4.33 23.89 6.29
C ILE A 367 -4.36 25.38 6.63
N ARG A 368 -4.56 25.75 7.90
CA ARG A 368 -4.58 27.16 8.33
C ARG A 368 -3.25 27.87 8.05
N ARG A 369 -2.11 27.23 8.34
CA ARG A 369 -0.78 27.81 8.02
C ARG A 369 -0.58 28.00 6.52
N THR A 370 -1.06 27.08 5.70
CA THR A 370 -0.97 27.18 4.24
C THR A 370 -1.84 28.31 3.71
N GLU A 371 -3.07 28.44 4.21
CA GLU A 371 -3.96 29.56 3.86
C GLU A 371 -3.34 30.91 4.23
N GLU A 372 -2.84 31.08 5.46
CA GLU A 372 -2.15 32.29 5.92
C GLU A 372 -0.95 32.63 5.03
N ARG A 373 -0.13 31.67 4.68
CA ARG A 373 1.01 31.84 3.77
C ARG A 373 0.57 32.28 2.38
N LEU A 374 -0.40 31.62 1.78
CA LEU A 374 -0.93 31.97 0.46
C LEU A 374 -1.51 33.39 0.48
N ARG A 375 -2.29 33.72 1.48
CA ARG A 375 -2.87 35.06 1.66
C ARG A 375 -1.80 36.15 1.76
N SER A 376 -0.70 35.90 2.49
CA SER A 376 0.41 36.85 2.62
C SER A 376 1.13 37.13 1.29
N THR A 377 1.06 36.21 0.34
CA THR A 377 1.63 36.34 -1.01
C THR A 377 0.60 36.73 -2.10
N GLY A 378 -0.63 37.08 -1.70
CA GLY A 378 -1.71 37.41 -2.63
C GLY A 378 -2.35 36.21 -3.34
N GLY A 379 -2.03 34.99 -2.92
CA GLY A 379 -2.60 33.74 -3.44
C GLY A 379 -3.89 33.33 -2.70
N ARG A 380 -4.55 32.30 -3.24
CA ARG A 380 -5.73 31.65 -2.63
C ARG A 380 -5.55 30.14 -2.63
N VAL A 381 -6.25 29.47 -1.72
CA VAL A 381 -6.38 28.01 -1.76
C VAL A 381 -7.15 27.62 -3.01
N THR A 382 -6.66 26.62 -3.72
CA THR A 382 -7.22 26.11 -4.98
C THR A 382 -7.72 24.68 -4.82
N GLU A 383 -8.41 24.18 -5.82
CA GLU A 383 -8.81 22.79 -5.94
C GLU A 383 -7.61 21.83 -5.85
N GLU A 384 -6.49 22.19 -6.50
CA GLU A 384 -5.25 21.40 -6.47
C GLU A 384 -4.72 21.21 -5.04
N ASN A 385 -4.84 22.24 -4.19
CA ASN A 385 -4.47 22.12 -2.78
C ASN A 385 -5.40 21.15 -2.03
N LEU A 386 -6.68 21.07 -2.37
CA LEU A 386 -7.58 20.07 -1.77
C LEU A 386 -7.19 18.65 -2.17
N LEU A 387 -6.83 18.45 -3.45
CA LEU A 387 -6.33 17.15 -3.94
C LEU A 387 -5.03 16.77 -3.23
N GLU A 388 -4.07 17.69 -3.15
CA GLU A 388 -2.78 17.47 -2.46
C GLU A 388 -2.99 17.16 -0.96
N TRP A 389 -3.86 17.87 -0.26
CA TRP A 389 -4.12 17.62 1.16
C TRP A 389 -4.84 16.30 1.38
N TYR A 390 -5.71 15.91 0.46
CA TYR A 390 -6.34 14.61 0.51
C TYR A 390 -5.30 13.49 0.35
N ASP A 391 -4.43 13.57 -0.67
CA ASP A 391 -3.39 12.57 -0.95
C ASP A 391 -2.33 12.53 0.16
N SER A 392 -1.82 13.69 0.59
CA SER A 392 -0.68 13.77 1.52
C SER A 392 -1.06 13.69 3.00
N LEU A 393 -2.20 14.29 3.39
CA LEU A 393 -2.66 14.35 4.77
C LEU A 393 -3.84 13.41 5.05
N GLY A 394 -4.46 12.88 4.00
CA GLY A 394 -5.63 12.00 4.10
C GLY A 394 -6.88 12.70 4.63
N VAL A 395 -7.01 14.00 4.41
CA VAL A 395 -8.13 14.80 4.91
C VAL A 395 -9.17 15.01 3.81
N PRO A 396 -10.42 14.58 4.03
CA PRO A 396 -11.49 14.82 3.07
C PRO A 396 -11.62 16.31 2.73
N PRO A 397 -11.88 16.66 1.45
CA PRO A 397 -11.96 18.05 1.02
C PRO A 397 -13.02 18.84 1.78
N GLU A 398 -14.09 18.19 2.17
CA GLU A 398 -15.16 18.81 2.94
C GLU A 398 -14.75 19.17 4.37
N VAL A 399 -13.77 18.44 4.95
CA VAL A 399 -13.18 18.80 6.24
C VAL A 399 -12.20 19.94 6.05
N ALA A 400 -11.44 19.92 4.97
CA ALA A 400 -10.49 20.98 4.66
C ALA A 400 -11.18 22.33 4.44
N VAL A 401 -12.29 22.37 3.69
CA VAL A 401 -13.03 23.61 3.43
C VAL A 401 -13.75 24.18 4.66
N GLU A 402 -14.11 23.34 5.65
CA GLU A 402 -14.71 23.81 6.92
C GLU A 402 -13.75 24.70 7.74
N ASP A 403 -12.45 24.51 7.58
CA ASP A 403 -11.40 25.24 8.30
C ASP A 403 -10.86 26.46 7.53
N LEU A 404 -11.33 26.73 6.30
CA LEU A 404 -10.88 27.84 5.44
C LEU A 404 -11.79 29.05 5.52
N GLU A 405 -11.22 30.26 5.51
CA GLU A 405 -11.97 31.52 5.43
C GLU A 405 -12.60 31.73 4.03
N ASN A 406 -11.87 31.33 2.98
CA ASN A 406 -12.30 31.46 1.59
C ASN A 406 -12.13 30.14 0.86
N PRO A 407 -13.01 29.13 1.12
CA PRO A 407 -12.86 27.81 0.55
C PRO A 407 -13.11 27.81 -0.96
N PRO A 408 -12.33 27.04 -1.75
CA PRO A 408 -12.68 26.75 -3.13
C PRO A 408 -13.91 25.83 -3.18
N ALA A 409 -14.60 25.81 -4.32
CA ALA A 409 -15.63 24.81 -4.56
C ALA A 409 -14.98 23.42 -4.61
N ILE A 410 -15.61 22.44 -3.99
CA ILE A 410 -15.19 21.03 -4.13
C ILE A 410 -15.74 20.57 -5.48
N PRO A 411 -14.89 20.08 -6.41
CA PRO A 411 -15.35 19.54 -7.69
C PRO A 411 -16.35 18.40 -7.50
N GLU A 412 -17.34 18.35 -8.38
CA GLU A 412 -18.34 17.27 -8.32
C GLU A 412 -17.72 15.88 -8.54
N ASP A 413 -16.62 15.81 -9.31
CA ASP A 413 -15.87 14.59 -9.65
C ASP A 413 -14.61 14.39 -8.81
N PHE A 414 -14.49 15.06 -7.65
CA PHE A 414 -13.28 15.04 -6.81
C PHE A 414 -12.77 13.64 -6.49
N TYR A 415 -13.63 12.78 -5.95
CA TYR A 415 -13.26 11.42 -5.56
C TYR A 415 -13.03 10.51 -6.77
N ALA A 416 -13.74 10.74 -7.88
CA ALA A 416 -13.49 10.00 -9.13
C ALA A 416 -12.12 10.34 -9.73
N ARG A 417 -11.70 11.61 -9.70
CA ARG A 417 -10.34 12.03 -10.12
C ARG A 417 -9.25 11.38 -9.27
N ILE A 418 -9.45 11.36 -7.97
CA ILE A 418 -8.53 10.71 -7.05
C ILE A 418 -8.46 9.20 -7.31
N ALA A 419 -9.60 8.54 -7.47
CA ALA A 419 -9.66 7.11 -7.79
C ALA A 419 -8.92 6.80 -9.10
N THR A 420 -9.17 7.57 -10.17
CA THR A 420 -8.50 7.43 -11.46
C THR A 420 -6.99 7.64 -11.35
N ARG A 421 -6.54 8.61 -10.54
CA ARG A 421 -5.11 8.85 -10.30
C ARG A 421 -4.44 7.63 -9.69
N HIS A 422 -5.02 7.06 -8.63
CA HIS A 422 -4.46 5.89 -7.96
C HIS A 422 -4.63 4.60 -8.77
N GLU A 423 -5.67 4.46 -9.57
CA GLU A 423 -5.79 3.35 -10.53
C GLU A 423 -4.69 3.39 -11.60
N ASN A 424 -4.24 4.58 -12.02
CA ASN A 424 -3.18 4.76 -13.01
C ASN A 424 -1.75 4.66 -12.42
N GLU A 425 -1.58 4.84 -11.10
CA GLU A 425 -0.31 4.65 -10.39
C GLU A 425 0.02 3.15 -10.17
N ARG A 426 -0.36 2.28 -11.09
CA ARG A 426 -0.05 0.86 -11.00
C ARG A 426 1.46 0.68 -11.01
N PRO A 427 2.08 0.09 -9.98
CA PRO A 427 3.43 -0.39 -10.14
C PRO A 427 3.40 -1.43 -11.25
N ALA A 428 4.41 -1.42 -12.08
CA ALA A 428 4.76 -2.56 -12.90
C ALA A 428 4.99 -3.75 -11.93
N THR A 429 3.90 -4.42 -11.56
CA THR A 429 3.91 -5.58 -10.68
C THR A 429 4.07 -6.79 -11.56
N GLY A 430 5.21 -7.00 -11.96
CA GLY A 430 5.75 -8.22 -12.46
C GLY A 430 7.23 -8.08 -12.19
N TYR A 431 7.88 -9.14 -11.87
CA TYR A 431 9.26 -9.25 -12.21
C TYR A 431 9.35 -8.91 -13.71
N GLU A 432 9.52 -7.62 -14.03
CA GLU A 432 10.13 -7.28 -15.31
C GLU A 432 11.43 -8.04 -15.27
N GLU A 433 11.50 -9.09 -16.09
CA GLU A 433 12.76 -9.74 -16.37
C GLU A 433 13.71 -8.60 -16.67
N LYS A 434 14.78 -8.44 -15.89
CA LYS A 434 15.84 -7.49 -16.21
C LYS A 434 16.47 -7.99 -17.49
N THR A 435 15.83 -7.70 -18.61
CA THR A 435 16.29 -8.07 -19.96
C THR A 435 17.27 -7.06 -20.51
N GLU A 436 17.43 -5.94 -19.80
CA GLU A 436 18.34 -4.88 -20.19
C GLU A 436 19.79 -5.38 -20.13
N GLY A 437 20.47 -5.36 -21.27
CA GLY A 437 21.84 -5.86 -21.41
C GLY A 437 21.99 -7.37 -21.65
N LEU A 438 20.90 -8.14 -21.71
CA LEU A 438 20.93 -9.55 -22.12
C LEU A 438 20.83 -9.67 -23.65
N PRO A 439 21.63 -10.58 -24.29
CA PRO A 439 21.54 -10.82 -25.73
C PRO A 439 20.19 -11.45 -26.10
N GLU A 440 19.76 -11.21 -27.32
CA GLU A 440 18.60 -11.88 -27.87
C GLU A 440 18.94 -13.30 -28.33
N VAL A 441 18.14 -14.27 -27.89
CA VAL A 441 18.29 -15.65 -28.37
C VAL A 441 17.50 -15.81 -29.65
N PRO A 442 18.14 -16.23 -30.78
CA PRO A 442 17.47 -16.38 -32.07
C PRO A 442 16.27 -17.33 -32.03
N LEU A 443 15.26 -17.02 -32.84
CA LEU A 443 14.10 -17.89 -33.03
C LEU A 443 14.53 -19.27 -33.57
N GLY A 444 13.89 -20.34 -33.03
CA GLY A 444 14.15 -21.73 -33.44
C GLY A 444 15.14 -22.47 -32.55
N ILE A 445 15.79 -21.81 -31.59
CA ILE A 445 16.56 -22.48 -30.55
C ILE A 445 15.58 -23.13 -29.53
N PRO A 446 15.77 -24.42 -29.16
CA PRO A 446 14.91 -25.08 -28.19
C PRO A 446 14.95 -24.38 -26.83
N ALA A 447 13.79 -24.34 -26.15
CA ALA A 447 13.68 -23.83 -24.79
C ALA A 447 14.60 -24.59 -23.81
N THR A 448 15.14 -23.89 -22.83
CA THR A 448 15.94 -24.54 -21.77
C THR A 448 15.04 -25.38 -20.85
N GLN A 449 15.37 -26.68 -20.72
CA GLN A 449 14.72 -27.54 -19.73
C GLN A 449 15.26 -27.22 -18.33
N VAL A 450 14.40 -26.73 -17.45
CA VAL A 450 14.77 -26.44 -16.05
C VAL A 450 14.60 -27.69 -15.20
N LEU A 451 15.69 -28.14 -14.59
CA LEU A 451 15.75 -29.41 -13.85
C LEU A 451 15.66 -29.22 -12.33
N TYR A 452 15.92 -28.03 -11.82
CA TYR A 452 15.84 -27.71 -10.39
C TYR A 452 14.40 -27.83 -9.80
N TYR A 453 13.38 -27.92 -10.65
CA TYR A 453 12.02 -28.25 -10.23
C TYR A 453 11.81 -29.72 -9.94
N LEU A 454 12.58 -30.60 -10.58
CA LEU A 454 12.51 -32.05 -10.39
C LEU A 454 13.31 -32.50 -9.17
N ASP A 455 14.51 -31.95 -9.00
CA ASP A 455 15.38 -32.19 -7.86
C ASP A 455 16.22 -30.93 -7.55
N PRO A 456 15.89 -30.17 -6.51
CA PRO A 456 16.63 -28.97 -6.14
C PRO A 456 18.00 -29.28 -5.49
N TYR A 457 18.27 -30.51 -5.08
CA TYR A 457 19.54 -30.93 -4.42
C TYR A 457 20.62 -31.35 -5.38
N THR A 458 20.27 -31.70 -6.63
CA THR A 458 21.26 -32.01 -7.65
C THR A 458 22.03 -30.76 -8.04
N VAL A 459 23.36 -30.78 -7.84
CA VAL A 459 24.24 -29.61 -8.06
C VAL A 459 25.24 -29.83 -9.20
N ALA A 460 25.33 -31.02 -9.77
CA ALA A 460 26.27 -31.36 -10.87
C ALA A 460 25.50 -32.00 -12.02
N PHE A 461 25.74 -31.58 -13.25
CA PHE A 461 25.03 -32.07 -14.42
C PHE A 461 25.84 -31.87 -15.72
N ASP A 462 25.48 -32.61 -16.74
CA ASP A 462 25.98 -32.40 -18.09
C ASP A 462 24.89 -31.84 -18.96
N ALA A 463 25.23 -30.87 -19.82
CA ALA A 463 24.34 -30.21 -20.76
C ALA A 463 25.02 -29.90 -22.09
N HIS A 464 24.25 -29.54 -23.10
CA HIS A 464 24.76 -29.04 -24.35
C HIS A 464 24.49 -27.55 -24.47
N VAL A 465 25.46 -26.80 -24.98
CA VAL A 465 25.33 -25.41 -25.30
C VAL A 465 24.40 -25.26 -26.52
N VAL A 466 23.35 -24.48 -26.41
CA VAL A 466 22.42 -24.19 -27.52
C VAL A 466 22.60 -22.79 -28.08
N PHE A 467 23.16 -21.88 -27.26
CA PHE A 467 23.47 -20.50 -27.66
C PHE A 467 24.67 -19.97 -26.86
N ALA A 468 25.53 -19.19 -27.51
CA ALA A 468 26.62 -18.50 -26.84
C ALA A 468 26.91 -17.17 -27.56
N GLU A 469 26.95 -16.06 -26.79
CA GLU A 469 27.29 -14.71 -27.27
C GLU A 469 28.00 -13.95 -26.15
N GLY A 470 29.23 -13.48 -26.43
CA GLY A 470 30.09 -12.81 -25.47
C GLY A 470 30.30 -13.70 -24.21
N ARG A 471 29.84 -13.26 -23.08
CA ARG A 471 29.91 -14.01 -21.82
C ARG A 471 28.63 -14.76 -21.45
N PHE A 472 27.63 -14.78 -22.34
CA PHE A 472 26.34 -15.41 -22.09
C PHE A 472 26.23 -16.76 -22.80
N VAL A 473 25.72 -17.75 -22.08
CA VAL A 473 25.52 -19.11 -22.59
C VAL A 473 24.14 -19.61 -22.22
N ALA A 474 23.38 -20.11 -23.21
CA ALA A 474 22.17 -20.90 -22.96
C ALA A 474 22.46 -22.38 -23.17
N LEU A 475 21.87 -23.21 -22.30
CA LEU A 475 21.99 -24.66 -22.31
C LEU A 475 20.67 -25.33 -22.68
N ASP A 476 20.73 -26.55 -23.23
CA ASP A 476 19.54 -27.37 -23.47
C ASP A 476 18.80 -27.72 -22.17
N ARG A 477 19.52 -27.83 -21.06
CA ARG A 477 19.01 -28.09 -19.71
C ARG A 477 19.88 -27.44 -18.64
N THR A 478 19.28 -27.12 -17.47
CA THR A 478 20.04 -26.52 -16.37
C THR A 478 19.46 -26.84 -14.99
N TYR A 479 20.34 -26.95 -13.99
CA TYR A 479 20.01 -26.92 -12.57
C TYR A 479 20.25 -25.55 -11.94
N PHE A 480 20.84 -24.60 -12.64
CA PHE A 480 20.99 -23.24 -12.13
C PHE A 480 19.65 -22.53 -12.05
N TYR A 481 19.33 -22.00 -10.88
CA TYR A 481 18.13 -21.19 -10.66
C TYR A 481 18.39 -19.75 -11.10
N PRO A 482 17.63 -19.19 -12.03
CA PRO A 482 17.69 -17.77 -12.39
C PRO A 482 17.00 -16.92 -11.32
N THR A 483 17.38 -15.65 -11.23
CA THR A 483 16.68 -14.72 -10.34
C THR A 483 15.17 -14.70 -10.63
N GLY A 484 14.36 -14.94 -9.59
CA GLY A 484 12.91 -14.99 -9.72
C GLY A 484 12.21 -15.19 -8.38
N GLY A 485 10.93 -14.80 -8.25
CA GLY A 485 10.16 -14.97 -7.01
C GLY A 485 10.82 -14.35 -5.76
N GLY A 486 11.65 -13.29 -5.93
CA GLY A 486 12.42 -12.67 -4.85
C GLY A 486 13.63 -13.48 -4.38
N GLN A 487 13.91 -14.64 -4.97
CA GLN A 487 15.15 -15.40 -4.74
C GLN A 487 16.22 -14.96 -5.74
N VAL A 488 17.41 -14.62 -5.24
CA VAL A 488 18.54 -14.29 -6.10
C VAL A 488 19.07 -15.53 -6.82
N THR A 489 19.83 -15.29 -7.88
CA THR A 489 20.41 -16.33 -8.73
C THR A 489 21.36 -17.27 -8.00
N ASP A 490 21.45 -18.50 -8.46
CA ASP A 490 22.55 -19.39 -8.14
C ASP A 490 23.88 -18.89 -8.73
N ARG A 491 24.96 -19.42 -8.17
CA ARG A 491 26.31 -19.30 -8.70
C ARG A 491 26.94 -20.69 -8.84
N GLY A 492 28.07 -20.77 -9.49
CA GLY A 492 28.78 -22.02 -9.68
C GLY A 492 29.71 -21.99 -10.88
N HIS A 493 29.83 -23.09 -11.61
CA HIS A 493 30.76 -23.20 -12.72
C HIS A 493 30.14 -23.91 -13.93
N LEU A 494 30.51 -23.50 -15.12
CA LEU A 494 30.36 -24.24 -16.36
C LEU A 494 31.78 -24.58 -16.89
N GLY A 495 32.16 -25.88 -16.82
CA GLY A 495 33.55 -26.26 -16.97
C GLY A 495 34.42 -25.57 -15.90
N ASP A 496 35.46 -24.83 -16.37
CA ASP A 496 36.36 -24.07 -15.51
C ASP A 496 35.96 -22.62 -15.31
N LEU A 497 34.82 -22.16 -15.85
CA LEU A 497 34.39 -20.76 -15.81
C LEU A 497 33.31 -20.55 -14.74
N GLU A 498 33.48 -19.49 -13.96
CA GLU A 498 32.50 -19.14 -12.95
C GLU A 498 31.21 -18.58 -13.62
N VAL A 499 30.06 -19.06 -13.16
CA VAL A 499 28.74 -18.52 -13.46
C VAL A 499 28.42 -17.49 -12.39
N VAL A 500 28.41 -16.21 -12.77
CA VAL A 500 28.21 -15.09 -11.83
C VAL A 500 26.76 -14.69 -11.69
N GLU A 501 25.95 -14.89 -12.75
CA GLU A 501 24.52 -14.57 -12.78
C GLU A 501 23.78 -15.51 -13.74
N VAL A 502 22.51 -15.78 -13.43
CA VAL A 502 21.61 -16.56 -14.28
C VAL A 502 20.30 -15.81 -14.41
N ALA A 503 19.79 -15.64 -15.64
CA ALA A 503 18.59 -14.87 -15.91
C ALA A 503 17.71 -15.52 -16.98
N TRP A 504 16.42 -15.27 -16.92
CA TRP A 504 15.49 -15.64 -17.98
C TRP A 504 15.62 -14.70 -19.20
N ARG A 505 15.52 -15.26 -20.39
CA ARG A 505 15.31 -14.54 -21.64
C ARG A 505 14.28 -15.29 -22.48
N GLY A 506 13.02 -14.91 -22.34
CA GLY A 506 11.90 -15.67 -22.90
C GLY A 506 11.92 -17.14 -22.41
N PRO A 507 11.92 -18.16 -23.27
CA PRO A 507 11.93 -19.56 -22.87
C PRO A 507 13.34 -20.11 -22.54
N HIS A 508 14.38 -19.26 -22.54
CA HIS A 508 15.77 -19.67 -22.32
C HIS A 508 16.30 -19.16 -20.98
N VAL A 509 17.18 -19.96 -20.37
CA VAL A 509 17.97 -19.57 -19.20
C VAL A 509 19.38 -19.23 -19.66
N LEU A 510 19.76 -17.95 -19.52
CA LEU A 510 21.10 -17.44 -19.84
C LEU A 510 21.98 -17.49 -18.59
N HIS A 511 23.16 -18.13 -18.76
CA HIS A 511 24.21 -18.18 -17.73
C HIS A 511 25.27 -17.14 -18.11
N GLN A 512 25.49 -16.16 -17.26
CA GLN A 512 26.50 -15.13 -17.42
C GLN A 512 27.81 -15.63 -16.78
N LEU A 513 28.84 -15.77 -17.59
CA LEU A 513 30.17 -16.17 -17.14
C LEU A 513 30.98 -14.95 -16.68
N GLU A 514 31.99 -15.20 -15.84
CA GLU A 514 32.95 -14.18 -15.36
C GLU A 514 33.69 -13.46 -16.49
N ARG A 515 33.89 -14.14 -17.66
CA ARG A 515 34.56 -13.65 -18.85
C ARG A 515 33.92 -14.22 -20.12
N GLU A 516 34.45 -13.83 -21.30
CA GLU A 516 33.95 -14.32 -22.58
C GLU A 516 33.95 -15.84 -22.65
N SER A 517 32.87 -16.38 -23.19
CA SER A 517 32.61 -17.81 -23.30
C SER A 517 33.51 -18.41 -24.40
N PRO A 518 34.27 -19.48 -24.12
CA PRO A 518 34.95 -20.26 -25.15
C PRO A 518 34.02 -21.27 -25.82
N PHE A 519 32.81 -21.47 -25.30
CA PHE A 519 31.87 -22.48 -25.74
C PHE A 519 31.15 -22.09 -27.03
N ARG A 520 30.81 -23.11 -27.84
CA ARG A 520 30.03 -22.98 -29.07
C ARG A 520 28.76 -23.82 -29.00
N PRO A 521 27.70 -23.45 -29.73
CA PRO A 521 26.53 -24.31 -29.87
C PRO A 521 26.94 -25.75 -30.30
N GLY A 522 26.40 -26.72 -29.58
CA GLY A 522 26.72 -28.14 -29.71
C GLY A 522 27.81 -28.69 -28.74
N ASP A 523 28.56 -27.80 -28.08
CA ASP A 523 29.55 -28.27 -27.08
C ASP A 523 28.88 -28.93 -25.88
N ARG A 524 29.45 -30.00 -25.37
CA ARG A 524 29.07 -30.60 -24.09
C ARG A 524 29.82 -29.89 -22.97
N VAL A 525 29.09 -29.45 -21.97
CA VAL A 525 29.64 -28.75 -20.81
C VAL A 525 29.20 -29.43 -19.52
N HIS A 526 30.05 -29.40 -18.52
CA HIS A 526 29.73 -29.87 -17.16
C HIS A 526 29.37 -28.67 -16.30
N GLY A 527 28.13 -28.64 -15.78
CA GLY A 527 27.65 -27.62 -14.87
C GLY A 527 27.75 -28.04 -13.41
N ARG A 528 28.15 -27.12 -12.54
CA ARG A 528 28.21 -27.36 -11.11
C ARG A 528 27.70 -26.12 -10.37
N VAL A 529 26.56 -26.27 -9.73
CA VAL A 529 25.95 -25.23 -8.86
C VAL A 529 26.71 -25.23 -7.52
N ASP A 530 26.90 -24.05 -6.92
CA ASP A 530 27.43 -23.91 -5.57
C ASP A 530 26.44 -24.51 -4.55
N PRO A 531 26.79 -25.64 -3.91
CA PRO A 531 25.88 -26.34 -3.02
C PRO A 531 25.58 -25.54 -1.73
N VAL A 532 26.54 -24.78 -1.21
CA VAL A 532 26.39 -24.04 0.03
C VAL A 532 25.39 -22.89 -0.20
N ARG A 533 25.62 -22.11 -1.27
CA ARG A 533 24.73 -21.04 -1.68
C ARG A 533 23.32 -21.57 -1.97
N ARG A 534 23.18 -22.65 -2.73
CA ARG A 534 21.89 -23.27 -3.07
C ARG A 534 21.14 -23.68 -1.82
N THR A 535 21.77 -24.39 -0.90
CA THR A 535 21.14 -24.83 0.34
C THR A 535 20.65 -23.66 1.16
N GLN A 536 21.47 -22.62 1.32
CA GLN A 536 21.09 -21.43 2.09
C GLN A 536 19.92 -20.71 1.45
N LEU A 537 19.87 -20.59 0.11
CA LEU A 537 18.74 -20.00 -0.60
C LEU A 537 17.46 -20.82 -0.46
N MET A 538 17.55 -22.16 -0.51
CA MET A 538 16.42 -23.06 -0.27
C MET A 538 15.88 -22.92 1.16
N GLN A 539 16.77 -22.85 2.16
CA GLN A 539 16.40 -22.63 3.55
C GLN A 539 15.70 -21.29 3.75
N HIS A 540 16.25 -20.19 3.22
CA HIS A 540 15.63 -18.87 3.28
C HIS A 540 14.29 -18.82 2.55
N HIS A 541 14.16 -19.50 1.39
CA HIS A 541 12.91 -19.49 0.64
C HIS A 541 11.82 -20.31 1.35
N THR A 542 12.16 -21.49 1.86
CA THR A 542 11.22 -22.29 2.64
C THR A 542 10.86 -21.58 3.95
N ALA A 543 11.84 -20.94 4.62
CA ALA A 543 11.57 -20.09 5.79
C ALA A 543 10.57 -18.96 5.49
N THR A 544 10.56 -18.42 4.25
CA THR A 544 9.58 -17.39 3.85
C THR A 544 8.15 -17.93 3.89
N HIS A 545 7.91 -19.14 3.37
CA HIS A 545 6.61 -19.81 3.47
C HIS A 545 6.22 -20.10 4.92
N LEU A 546 7.17 -20.57 5.74
CA LEU A 546 6.90 -20.81 7.16
C LEU A 546 6.57 -19.50 7.89
N MET A 547 7.28 -18.42 7.56
CA MET A 547 7.03 -17.10 8.12
C MET A 547 5.66 -16.58 7.70
N ASN A 548 5.30 -16.69 6.42
CA ASN A 548 3.99 -16.25 5.91
C ASN A 548 2.84 -17.00 6.60
N GLY A 549 2.93 -18.34 6.69
CA GLY A 549 1.95 -19.15 7.40
C GLY A 549 1.82 -18.77 8.89
N ALA A 550 2.94 -18.55 9.59
CA ALA A 550 2.96 -18.15 11.00
C ALA A 550 2.36 -16.75 11.20
N LEU A 551 2.68 -15.80 10.31
CA LEU A 551 2.14 -14.44 10.34
C LEU A 551 0.62 -14.45 10.14
N ARG A 552 0.12 -15.21 9.19
CA ARG A 552 -1.33 -15.36 8.95
C ARG A 552 -2.06 -16.02 10.13
N GLU A 553 -1.45 -17.06 10.73
CA GLU A 553 -2.02 -17.75 11.90
C GLU A 553 -2.07 -16.83 13.13
N VAL A 554 -1.06 -15.98 13.34
CA VAL A 554 -0.93 -15.14 14.56
C VAL A 554 -1.65 -13.81 14.43
N LEU A 555 -1.62 -13.18 13.25
CA LEU A 555 -2.12 -11.81 13.02
C LEU A 555 -3.47 -11.78 12.33
N GLY A 556 -3.85 -12.84 11.62
CA GLY A 556 -5.15 -12.94 10.96
C GLY A 556 -5.10 -13.00 9.42
N PRO A 557 -6.25 -13.23 8.78
CA PRO A 557 -6.36 -13.49 7.35
C PRO A 557 -6.07 -12.27 6.46
N HIS A 558 -6.02 -11.05 7.02
CA HIS A 558 -5.66 -9.83 6.31
C HIS A 558 -4.16 -9.75 5.95
N VAL A 559 -3.35 -10.66 6.47
CA VAL A 559 -1.93 -10.73 6.12
C VAL A 559 -1.77 -11.31 4.72
N TRP A 560 -1.17 -10.50 3.84
CA TRP A 560 -0.76 -10.88 2.49
C TRP A 560 0.68 -10.48 2.25
N GLN A 561 1.41 -11.26 1.46
CA GLN A 561 2.75 -10.92 1.05
C GLN A 561 2.71 -9.73 0.08
N ALA A 562 3.22 -8.58 0.52
CA ALA A 562 3.40 -7.38 -0.30
C ALA A 562 4.72 -7.39 -1.08
N GLY A 563 5.68 -8.20 -0.61
CA GLY A 563 6.99 -8.41 -1.24
C GLY A 563 7.82 -9.43 -0.48
N ALA A 564 8.84 -9.97 -1.14
CA ALA A 564 9.80 -10.86 -0.50
C ALA A 564 11.15 -10.79 -1.22
N PHE A 565 12.24 -11.06 -0.47
CA PHE A 565 13.59 -11.14 -1.02
C PHE A 565 14.38 -12.18 -0.24
N LYS A 566 15.18 -12.99 -0.94
CA LYS A 566 16.00 -14.06 -0.38
C LYS A 566 17.39 -14.01 -0.99
N SER A 567 18.39 -13.75 -0.16
CA SER A 567 19.81 -13.81 -0.47
C SER A 567 20.49 -14.81 0.46
N PRO A 568 21.76 -15.17 0.25
CA PRO A 568 22.48 -16.01 1.22
C PRO A 568 22.65 -15.34 2.59
N GLU A 569 22.71 -14.02 2.66
CA GLU A 569 22.95 -13.25 3.88
C GLU A 569 21.70 -13.13 4.75
N SER A 570 20.53 -12.97 4.13
CA SER A 570 19.26 -12.83 4.83
C SER A 570 18.07 -12.99 3.89
N ALA A 571 16.91 -13.19 4.48
CA ALA A 571 15.62 -13.12 3.81
C ALA A 571 14.75 -12.03 4.43
N ARG A 572 13.81 -11.51 3.65
CA ARG A 572 12.78 -10.60 4.15
C ARG A 572 11.43 -10.93 3.54
N ILE A 573 10.40 -10.67 4.32
CA ILE A 573 9.01 -10.68 3.87
C ILE A 573 8.35 -9.36 4.25
N ASP A 574 7.68 -8.75 3.30
CA ASP A 574 6.86 -7.55 3.48
C ASP A 574 5.40 -8.00 3.49
N ILE A 575 4.67 -7.68 4.55
CA ILE A 575 3.29 -8.12 4.74
C ILE A 575 2.34 -6.94 4.89
N THR A 576 1.11 -7.12 4.43
CA THR A 576 0.03 -6.17 4.74
C THR A 576 -0.35 -6.26 6.22
N HIS A 577 -0.25 -5.15 6.95
CA HIS A 577 -0.70 -5.07 8.33
C HIS A 577 -0.97 -3.61 8.74
N TYR A 578 -2.01 -3.38 9.54
CA TYR A 578 -2.54 -2.05 9.82
C TYR A 578 -1.78 -1.25 10.90
N ARG A 579 -0.87 -1.89 11.69
CA ARG A 579 -0.07 -1.27 12.76
C ARG A 579 1.31 -1.93 12.90
N PRO A 580 2.24 -1.34 13.65
CA PRO A 580 3.46 -2.04 14.05
C PRO A 580 3.14 -3.30 14.87
N LEU A 581 3.99 -4.33 14.74
CA LEU A 581 3.86 -5.56 15.51
C LEU A 581 4.26 -5.32 16.97
N THR A 582 3.52 -5.90 17.90
CA THR A 582 3.85 -5.87 19.32
C THR A 582 4.94 -6.91 19.64
N LYS A 583 5.62 -6.73 20.76
CA LYS A 583 6.63 -7.69 21.26
C LYS A 583 6.04 -9.08 21.50
N GLU A 584 4.81 -9.13 21.98
CA GLU A 584 4.06 -10.36 22.24
C GLU A 584 3.74 -11.10 20.94
N GLU A 585 3.32 -10.38 19.89
CA GLU A 585 3.07 -10.94 18.57
C GLU A 585 4.35 -11.49 17.97
N LEU A 586 5.43 -10.73 18.00
CA LEU A 586 6.74 -11.17 17.52
C LEU A 586 7.22 -12.45 18.24
N THR A 587 7.06 -12.49 19.55
CA THR A 587 7.38 -13.68 20.33
C THR A 587 6.52 -14.90 19.94
N ARG A 588 5.23 -14.68 19.64
CA ARG A 588 4.32 -15.76 19.18
C ARG A 588 4.72 -16.24 17.79
N ILE A 589 5.04 -15.32 16.87
CA ILE A 589 5.47 -15.63 15.50
C ILE A 589 6.76 -16.42 15.53
N ASP A 590 7.79 -15.94 16.24
CA ASP A 590 9.08 -16.60 16.40
C ASP A 590 8.93 -18.02 16.94
N ARG A 591 8.17 -18.20 18.03
CA ARG A 591 7.89 -19.51 18.60
C ARG A 591 7.12 -20.41 17.65
N ARG A 592 6.18 -19.87 16.90
CA ARG A 592 5.34 -20.63 15.98
C ARG A 592 6.14 -21.13 14.79
N VAL A 593 6.91 -20.26 14.14
CA VAL A 593 7.71 -20.62 12.97
C VAL A 593 8.76 -21.67 13.34
N ASN A 594 9.48 -21.50 14.44
CA ASN A 594 10.47 -22.47 14.92
C ASN A 594 9.85 -23.78 15.45
N ARG A 595 8.58 -23.78 15.86
CA ARG A 595 7.85 -25.01 16.16
C ARG A 595 7.58 -25.81 14.90
N VAL A 596 7.12 -25.17 13.80
CA VAL A 596 6.85 -25.83 12.52
C VAL A 596 8.13 -26.45 11.95
N VAL A 597 9.27 -25.75 12.08
CA VAL A 597 10.58 -26.34 11.73
C VAL A 597 10.80 -27.66 12.46
N ARG A 598 10.56 -27.72 13.77
CA ARG A 598 10.77 -28.94 14.59
C ARG A 598 9.70 -30.03 14.36
N GLU A 599 8.54 -29.70 13.81
CA GLU A 599 7.49 -30.66 13.47
C GLU A 599 7.86 -31.54 12.27
N ASP A 600 8.91 -31.20 11.54
CA ASP A 600 9.45 -31.93 10.38
C ASP A 600 8.38 -32.26 9.34
N ARG A 601 7.58 -31.25 8.97
CA ARG A 601 6.50 -31.44 8.01
C ARG A 601 7.04 -31.59 6.59
N PRO A 602 6.45 -32.47 5.75
CA PRO A 602 6.78 -32.54 4.33
C PRO A 602 6.49 -31.22 3.62
N VAL A 603 7.43 -30.80 2.77
CA VAL A 603 7.28 -29.67 1.83
C VAL A 603 7.18 -30.26 0.43
N LYS A 604 5.97 -30.29 -0.12
CA LYS A 604 5.68 -30.89 -1.42
C LYS A 604 5.70 -29.82 -2.51
N SER A 605 6.38 -30.08 -3.60
CA SER A 605 6.40 -29.22 -4.79
C SER A 605 5.90 -30.02 -5.98
N TYR A 606 4.84 -29.55 -6.65
CA TYR A 606 4.23 -30.24 -7.79
C TYR A 606 3.54 -29.23 -8.72
N PHE A 607 3.28 -29.65 -9.96
CA PHE A 607 2.49 -28.88 -10.90
C PHE A 607 1.03 -29.35 -10.84
N GLU A 608 0.11 -28.39 -10.84
CA GLU A 608 -1.32 -28.63 -10.85
C GLU A 608 -1.96 -27.72 -11.91
N SER A 609 -3.07 -28.16 -12.51
CA SER A 609 -3.86 -27.25 -13.36
C SER A 609 -4.36 -26.08 -12.54
N ARG A 610 -4.34 -24.86 -13.11
CA ARG A 610 -4.79 -23.64 -12.44
C ARG A 610 -6.18 -23.81 -11.84
N ALA A 611 -7.14 -24.31 -12.62
CA ALA A 611 -8.51 -24.45 -12.17
C ALA A 611 -8.63 -25.40 -10.96
N GLU A 612 -7.88 -26.51 -10.94
CA GLU A 612 -7.91 -27.44 -9.82
C GLU A 612 -7.20 -26.88 -8.58
N ALA A 613 -6.07 -26.20 -8.77
CA ALA A 613 -5.38 -25.53 -7.68
C ALA A 613 -6.24 -24.45 -7.01
N GLU A 614 -6.88 -23.58 -7.80
CA GLU A 614 -7.80 -22.54 -7.31
C GLU A 614 -9.04 -23.15 -6.64
N ARG A 615 -9.57 -24.25 -7.16
CA ARG A 615 -10.69 -24.97 -6.56
C ARG A 615 -10.34 -25.56 -5.17
N ARG A 616 -9.13 -26.13 -5.03
CA ARG A 616 -8.66 -26.78 -3.77
C ARG A 616 -8.24 -25.79 -2.72
N PHE A 617 -7.48 -24.77 -3.10
CA PHE A 617 -6.75 -23.89 -2.17
C PHE A 617 -7.26 -22.45 -2.18
N GLY A 618 -8.13 -22.11 -3.13
CA GLY A 618 -8.60 -20.74 -3.29
C GLY A 618 -7.51 -19.80 -3.78
N PHE A 619 -7.76 -18.50 -3.63
CA PHE A 619 -6.89 -17.45 -4.16
C PHE A 619 -5.72 -17.06 -3.22
N THR A 620 -5.67 -17.64 -2.02
CA THR A 620 -4.52 -17.50 -1.11
C THR A 620 -3.22 -18.05 -1.69
N LEU A 621 -3.31 -18.84 -2.76
CA LEU A 621 -2.17 -19.28 -3.57
C LEU A 621 -1.30 -18.13 -4.09
N TYR A 622 -1.91 -16.98 -4.37
CA TYR A 622 -1.23 -15.87 -5.05
C TYR A 622 -0.58 -14.87 -4.08
N GLN A 623 0.10 -15.38 -3.05
CA GLN A 623 0.85 -14.54 -2.08
C GLN A 623 1.95 -13.72 -2.77
N GLY A 624 2.68 -14.32 -3.70
CA GLY A 624 3.73 -13.67 -4.49
C GLY A 624 3.23 -12.87 -5.70
N GLY A 625 1.89 -12.75 -5.90
CA GLY A 625 1.27 -12.15 -7.08
C GLY A 625 0.84 -13.16 -8.13
N ALA A 626 0.33 -12.68 -9.27
CA ALA A 626 -0.19 -13.51 -10.34
C ALA A 626 0.91 -14.38 -10.96
N VAL A 627 0.61 -15.65 -11.17
CA VAL A 627 1.50 -16.62 -11.82
C VAL A 627 0.95 -16.96 -13.21
N PRO A 628 1.71 -16.81 -14.31
CA PRO A 628 1.25 -17.15 -15.65
C PRO A 628 1.17 -18.66 -15.89
N GLY A 629 0.39 -19.05 -16.91
CA GLY A 629 0.39 -20.41 -17.45
C GLY A 629 -0.83 -21.25 -17.06
N ARG A 630 -0.97 -22.37 -17.79
CA ARG A 630 -2.05 -23.36 -17.64
C ARG A 630 -1.87 -24.22 -16.39
N GLU A 631 -0.63 -24.58 -16.12
CA GLU A 631 -0.21 -25.33 -14.93
C GLU A 631 0.58 -24.37 -14.05
N ILE A 632 0.28 -24.37 -12.78
CA ILE A 632 1.00 -23.59 -11.79
C ILE A 632 1.75 -24.53 -10.86
N ARG A 633 2.97 -24.13 -10.48
CA ARG A 633 3.75 -24.90 -9.51
C ARG A 633 3.27 -24.54 -8.11
N ILE A 634 2.81 -25.54 -7.38
CA ILE A 634 2.37 -25.46 -5.99
C ILE A 634 3.52 -25.88 -5.08
N VAL A 635 3.74 -25.10 -4.04
CA VAL A 635 4.58 -25.48 -2.89
C VAL A 635 3.67 -25.53 -1.67
N GLU A 636 3.56 -26.74 -1.10
CA GLU A 636 2.66 -27.05 0.01
C GLU A 636 3.47 -27.50 1.24
N VAL A 637 3.43 -26.75 2.31
CA VAL A 637 3.86 -27.17 3.64
C VAL A 637 2.65 -27.81 4.31
N GLU A 638 2.67 -29.14 4.44
CA GLU A 638 1.51 -29.95 4.83
C GLU A 638 0.78 -29.40 6.08
N GLY A 639 -0.49 -29.02 5.87
CA GLY A 639 -1.35 -28.51 6.94
C GLY A 639 -0.93 -27.16 7.54
N PHE A 640 -0.14 -26.36 6.81
CA PHE A 640 0.34 -25.08 7.32
C PHE A 640 0.31 -23.94 6.28
N ASP A 641 0.89 -24.12 5.11
CA ASP A 641 0.96 -23.09 4.06
C ASP A 641 0.90 -23.69 2.67
N VAL A 642 0.26 -23.00 1.72
CA VAL A 642 0.20 -23.41 0.32
C VAL A 642 0.28 -22.18 -0.58
N GLU A 643 1.28 -22.12 -1.46
CA GLU A 643 1.48 -21.00 -2.37
C GLU A 643 1.84 -21.46 -3.78
N ALA A 644 1.48 -20.65 -4.77
CA ALA A 644 1.99 -20.76 -6.12
C ALA A 644 3.40 -20.16 -6.17
N CYS A 645 4.44 -20.98 -6.21
CA CYS A 645 5.82 -20.56 -6.07
C CYS A 645 6.76 -21.26 -7.05
N GLY A 646 7.61 -20.47 -7.74
CA GLY A 646 8.63 -20.93 -8.66
C GLY A 646 10.03 -21.12 -8.06
N GLY A 647 10.20 -20.96 -6.74
CA GLY A 647 11.50 -21.03 -6.08
C GLY A 647 12.02 -22.45 -5.81
N THR A 648 13.26 -22.56 -5.31
CA THR A 648 13.83 -23.81 -4.82
C THR A 648 13.57 -23.95 -3.33
N HIS A 649 13.15 -25.16 -2.90
CA HIS A 649 12.71 -25.41 -1.52
C HIS A 649 13.35 -26.66 -0.92
N CYS A 650 13.46 -26.68 0.40
CA CYS A 650 13.72 -27.90 1.17
C CYS A 650 12.56 -28.89 1.02
N THR A 651 12.76 -30.16 1.23
CA THR A 651 11.70 -31.19 1.18
C THR A 651 11.02 -31.41 2.53
N HIS A 652 11.64 -30.95 3.62
CA HIS A 652 11.09 -31.00 4.97
C HIS A 652 11.36 -29.70 5.72
N THR A 653 10.46 -29.34 6.62
CA THR A 653 10.60 -28.09 7.39
C THR A 653 11.81 -28.13 8.34
N SER A 654 12.24 -29.32 8.82
CA SER A 654 13.42 -29.45 9.68
C SER A 654 14.73 -29.04 9.00
N GLU A 655 14.83 -29.18 7.66
CA GLU A 655 15.99 -28.79 6.88
C GLU A 655 16.22 -27.25 6.85
N VAL A 656 15.19 -26.49 7.14
CA VAL A 656 15.29 -25.03 7.22
C VAL A 656 16.22 -24.58 8.35
N GLY A 657 16.34 -25.40 9.40
CA GLY A 657 17.11 -25.05 10.59
C GLY A 657 16.43 -23.94 11.43
N ALA A 658 17.15 -23.39 12.38
CA ALA A 658 16.63 -22.30 13.20
C ALA A 658 16.31 -21.08 12.32
N ILE A 659 15.21 -20.39 12.64
CA ILE A 659 14.85 -19.10 12.03
C ILE A 659 15.02 -18.05 13.12
N GLU A 660 15.77 -16.99 12.81
CA GLU A 660 16.04 -15.84 13.68
C GLU A 660 15.46 -14.57 13.04
N ILE A 661 14.53 -13.90 13.72
CA ILE A 661 14.02 -12.59 13.27
C ILE A 661 15.05 -11.53 13.67
N LEU A 662 15.60 -10.83 12.68
CA LEU A 662 16.69 -9.85 12.85
C LEU A 662 16.17 -8.44 13.06
N ASP A 663 15.14 -8.06 12.29
CA ASP A 663 14.58 -6.71 12.33
C ASP A 663 13.11 -6.70 11.91
N VAL A 664 12.37 -5.73 12.45
CA VAL A 664 10.97 -5.49 12.11
C VAL A 664 10.72 -4.01 11.98
N GLU A 665 10.37 -3.58 10.78
CA GLU A 665 10.14 -2.16 10.48
C GLU A 665 8.84 -1.94 9.70
N ARG A 666 8.23 -0.79 9.90
CA ARG A 666 7.13 -0.33 9.06
C ARG A 666 7.71 0.46 7.89
N ILE A 667 7.73 -0.14 6.69
CA ILE A 667 8.33 0.46 5.49
C ILE A 667 7.41 1.48 4.80
N GLN A 668 6.12 1.27 4.93
CA GLN A 668 5.09 2.22 4.45
C GLN A 668 3.79 2.01 5.23
N ASP A 669 2.82 2.88 4.99
CA ASP A 669 1.51 2.73 5.62
C ASP A 669 0.84 1.44 5.13
N GLY A 670 0.38 0.62 6.08
CA GLY A 670 -0.24 -0.68 5.78
C GLY A 670 0.74 -1.81 5.45
N VAL A 671 2.07 -1.60 5.50
CA VAL A 671 3.06 -2.64 5.22
C VAL A 671 4.17 -2.70 6.26
N VAL A 672 4.35 -3.88 6.81
CA VAL A 672 5.41 -4.22 7.78
C VAL A 672 6.39 -5.19 7.13
N ARG A 673 7.68 -4.92 7.27
CA ARG A 673 8.79 -5.76 6.84
C ARG A 673 9.35 -6.53 8.02
N LEU A 674 9.54 -7.82 7.83
CA LEU A 674 10.34 -8.66 8.73
C LEU A 674 11.59 -9.12 7.97
N THR A 675 12.77 -8.86 8.54
CA THR A 675 14.05 -9.38 8.05
C THR A 675 14.48 -10.50 8.99
N TYR A 676 14.92 -11.62 8.42
CA TYR A 676 15.29 -12.81 9.18
C TYR A 676 16.38 -13.61 8.47
N ALA A 677 16.97 -14.56 9.18
CA ALA A 677 17.87 -15.56 8.65
C ALA A 677 17.40 -16.96 9.06
N SER A 678 17.83 -17.97 8.34
CA SER A 678 17.56 -19.39 8.67
C SER A 678 18.80 -20.26 8.43
N GLY A 679 18.79 -21.49 8.97
CA GLY A 679 19.84 -22.45 8.78
C GLY A 679 21.17 -22.00 9.38
N GLU A 680 22.26 -22.26 8.64
CA GLU A 680 23.63 -21.92 9.06
C GLU A 680 23.81 -20.45 9.32
N ARG A 681 23.25 -19.58 8.46
CA ARG A 681 23.38 -18.12 8.63
C ARG A 681 22.71 -17.62 9.91
N ALA A 682 21.61 -18.22 10.33
CA ALA A 682 20.97 -17.86 11.61
C ALA A 682 21.87 -18.20 12.82
N LEU A 683 22.61 -19.32 12.74
CA LEU A 683 23.57 -19.70 13.77
C LEU A 683 24.76 -18.76 13.80
N GLU A 684 25.35 -18.42 12.65
CA GLU A 684 26.44 -17.45 12.54
C GLU A 684 26.05 -16.10 13.16
N ILE A 685 24.88 -15.56 12.81
CA ILE A 685 24.39 -14.28 13.36
C ILE A 685 24.20 -14.37 14.88
N ARG A 686 23.71 -15.50 15.38
CA ARG A 686 23.58 -15.72 16.82
C ARG A 686 24.94 -15.74 17.52
N GLU A 687 25.94 -16.38 16.92
CA GLU A 687 27.32 -16.36 17.42
C GLU A 687 27.91 -14.94 17.40
N GLU A 688 27.69 -14.19 16.33
CA GLU A 688 28.09 -12.78 16.23
C GLU A 688 27.46 -11.94 17.36
N HIS A 689 26.16 -12.10 17.61
CA HIS A 689 25.45 -11.39 18.70
C HIS A 689 25.97 -11.82 20.09
N GLU A 690 26.24 -13.11 20.30
CA GLU A 690 26.80 -13.59 21.56
C GLU A 690 28.19 -13.01 21.80
N GLU A 691 29.04 -12.92 20.79
CA GLU A 691 30.37 -12.32 20.94
C GLU A 691 30.29 -10.83 21.29
N ILE A 692 29.39 -10.07 20.65
CA ILE A 692 29.12 -8.65 20.99
C ILE A 692 28.68 -8.53 22.45
N LEU A 693 27.75 -9.39 22.90
CA LEU A 693 27.28 -9.38 24.28
C LEU A 693 28.40 -9.75 25.29
N ARG A 694 29.24 -10.73 24.96
CA ARG A 694 30.40 -11.13 25.77
C ARG A 694 31.43 -10.00 25.86
N GLU A 695 31.67 -9.31 24.75
CA GLU A 695 32.58 -8.15 24.74
C GLU A 695 32.03 -6.99 25.57
N ALA A 696 30.74 -6.64 25.43
CA ALA A 696 30.10 -5.63 26.26
C ALA A 696 30.16 -6.01 27.76
N SER A 697 29.91 -7.29 28.07
CA SER A 697 30.02 -7.86 29.43
C SER A 697 31.44 -7.68 30.01
N ARG A 698 32.47 -7.99 29.24
CA ARG A 698 33.87 -7.83 29.62
C ARG A 698 34.20 -6.36 29.90
N ARG A 699 33.78 -5.44 29.01
CA ARG A 699 34.05 -3.99 29.16
C ARG A 699 33.38 -3.39 30.38
N LEU A 700 32.15 -3.78 30.67
CA LEU A 700 31.38 -3.30 31.81
C LEU A 700 31.67 -4.06 33.12
N GLY A 701 32.42 -5.17 33.04
CA GLY A 701 32.77 -5.98 34.23
C GLY A 701 31.55 -6.63 34.89
N VAL A 702 30.53 -6.94 34.16
CA VAL A 702 29.28 -7.58 34.64
C VAL A 702 28.91 -8.82 33.81
N PRO A 703 28.26 -9.83 34.37
CA PRO A 703 27.73 -10.95 33.57
C PRO A 703 26.76 -10.48 32.48
N VAL A 704 26.67 -11.21 31.35
CA VAL A 704 25.77 -10.88 30.22
C VAL A 704 24.34 -10.62 30.69
N ALA A 705 23.81 -11.46 31.58
CA ALA A 705 22.46 -11.31 32.13
C ALA A 705 22.25 -9.98 32.92
N ARG A 706 23.33 -9.31 33.32
CA ARG A 706 23.29 -8.06 34.07
C ARG A 706 23.82 -6.84 33.29
N LEU A 707 23.91 -6.97 31.97
CA LEU A 707 24.32 -5.85 31.09
C LEU A 707 23.42 -4.62 31.25
N PRO A 708 22.07 -4.74 31.30
CA PRO A 708 21.22 -3.59 31.54
C PRO A 708 21.56 -2.84 32.83
N ASP A 709 21.70 -3.58 33.95
CA ASP A 709 22.10 -3.00 35.25
C ASP A 709 23.48 -2.30 35.21
N GLY A 710 24.42 -2.89 34.46
CA GLY A 710 25.74 -2.33 34.24
C GLY A 710 25.69 -1.00 33.45
N ILE A 711 24.88 -0.94 32.42
CA ILE A 711 24.65 0.26 31.59
C ILE A 711 23.99 1.36 32.45
N ASP A 712 22.94 1.03 33.20
CA ASP A 712 22.21 1.98 34.03
C ASP A 712 23.16 2.59 35.10
N ARG A 713 23.98 1.75 35.72
CA ARG A 713 24.98 2.21 36.65
C ARG A 713 26.00 3.17 36.01
N LEU A 714 26.51 2.84 34.83
CA LEU A 714 27.42 3.69 34.07
C LEU A 714 26.81 5.04 33.73
N LEU A 715 25.54 5.04 33.29
CA LEU A 715 24.81 6.29 33.00
C LEU A 715 24.64 7.14 34.25
N GLN A 716 24.36 6.54 35.41
CA GLN A 716 24.26 7.23 36.69
C GLN A 716 25.60 7.83 37.11
N GLU A 717 26.69 7.06 37.01
CA GLU A 717 28.04 7.54 37.31
C GLU A 717 28.44 8.71 36.41
N ILE A 718 28.12 8.68 35.11
CA ILE A 718 28.35 9.78 34.19
C ILE A 718 27.57 11.03 34.60
N GLU A 719 26.28 10.87 34.96
CA GLU A 719 25.44 11.98 35.38
C GLU A 719 25.94 12.59 36.71
N GLU A 720 26.30 11.77 37.67
CA GLU A 720 26.90 12.22 38.93
C GLU A 720 28.24 12.93 38.72
N SER A 721 29.10 12.37 37.86
CA SER A 721 30.37 13.01 37.50
C SER A 721 30.18 14.37 36.83
N ARG A 722 29.17 14.49 35.95
CA ARG A 722 28.82 15.79 35.35
C ARG A 722 28.32 16.79 36.38
N LYS A 723 27.44 16.37 37.29
CA LYS A 723 26.96 17.22 38.39
C LYS A 723 28.10 17.68 39.29
N GLN A 724 29.01 16.76 39.67
CA GLN A 724 30.18 17.08 40.48
C GLN A 724 31.14 18.05 39.75
N SER A 725 31.39 17.81 38.46
CA SER A 725 32.21 18.70 37.64
C SER A 725 31.61 20.11 37.56
N GLN A 726 30.32 20.22 37.36
CA GLN A 726 29.59 21.50 37.34
C GLN A 726 29.62 22.19 38.71
N ALA A 727 29.44 21.43 39.81
CA ALA A 727 29.52 21.96 41.15
C ALA A 727 30.92 22.53 41.48
N ARG A 728 32.00 21.76 41.18
CA ARG A 728 33.40 22.22 41.35
C ARG A 728 33.70 23.44 40.50
N ARG A 729 33.16 23.49 39.25
CA ARG A 729 33.32 24.64 38.36
C ARG A 729 32.67 25.88 38.95
N LYS A 730 31.45 25.75 39.48
CA LYS A 730 30.72 26.84 40.13
C LYS A 730 31.43 27.32 41.41
N GLU A 731 31.96 26.41 42.23
CA GLU A 731 32.73 26.72 43.40
C GLU A 731 34.03 27.48 43.06
N SER A 732 34.76 27.01 42.04
CA SER A 732 35.95 27.69 41.52
C SER A 732 35.62 29.11 41.04
N LEU A 733 34.53 29.31 40.29
CA LEU A 733 34.10 30.64 39.88
C LEU A 733 33.70 31.52 41.08
N GLY A 734 33.12 30.95 42.15
CA GLY A 734 32.83 31.64 43.40
C GLY A 734 34.09 32.18 44.06
N VAL A 735 35.12 31.37 44.17
CA VAL A 735 36.44 31.79 44.72
C VAL A 735 37.08 32.91 43.88
N ILE A 736 37.02 32.81 42.55
CA ILE A 736 37.49 33.86 41.63
C ILE A 736 36.69 35.13 41.84
N ALA A 737 35.37 35.06 41.97
CA ALA A 737 34.52 36.23 42.21
C ALA A 737 34.86 36.95 43.54
N GLU A 738 35.04 36.22 44.65
CA GLU A 738 35.41 36.78 45.90
C GLU A 738 36.79 37.47 45.86
N ARG A 739 37.78 36.84 45.21
CA ARG A 739 39.10 37.44 45.00
C ARG A 739 39.01 38.74 44.22
N LEU A 740 38.24 38.74 43.10
CA LEU A 740 38.09 39.94 42.26
C LEU A 740 37.44 41.11 43.03
N LEU A 741 36.47 40.79 43.90
CA LEU A 741 35.74 41.78 44.70
C LEU A 741 36.61 42.40 45.79
N THR A 742 37.60 41.69 46.28
CA THR A 742 38.47 42.15 47.41
C THR A 742 39.83 42.76 46.95
N ASP A 743 40.20 42.54 45.69
CA ASP A 743 41.46 43.04 45.12
C ASP A 743 41.31 44.46 44.60
N PRO A 744 42.04 45.42 45.20
CA PRO A 744 42.00 46.84 44.79
C PRO A 744 42.53 47.10 43.38
N SER A 745 43.23 46.16 42.77
CA SER A 745 43.73 46.29 41.41
C SER A 745 42.63 45.99 40.37
N THR A 746 41.62 45.19 40.74
CA THR A 746 40.53 44.78 39.90
C THR A 746 39.17 45.43 40.19
N THR A 747 38.97 45.95 41.39
CA THR A 747 37.75 46.58 41.87
C THR A 747 38.04 48.02 42.37
N GLU A 748 37.25 48.97 41.77
CA GLU A 748 37.28 50.38 42.16
C GLU A 748 35.89 50.95 42.34
N THR A 749 35.70 51.98 43.17
CA THR A 749 34.38 52.66 43.28
C THR A 749 34.46 54.01 42.59
N VAL A 750 33.59 54.27 41.67
CA VAL A 750 33.49 55.49 40.85
C VAL A 750 32.06 56.00 40.92
N GLY A 751 31.82 57.15 41.48
CA GLY A 751 30.52 57.80 41.59
C GLY A 751 29.47 56.95 42.29
N GLY A 752 29.80 56.16 43.31
CA GLY A 752 28.88 55.21 43.96
C GLY A 752 28.70 53.84 43.26
N THR A 753 29.20 53.69 42.04
CA THR A 753 29.17 52.44 41.29
C THR A 753 30.46 51.66 41.52
N THR A 754 30.34 50.37 41.77
CA THR A 754 31.49 49.43 41.88
C THR A 754 31.85 48.88 40.51
N LEU A 755 33.00 49.34 39.98
CA LEU A 755 33.55 48.80 38.74
C LEU A 755 34.50 47.64 39.02
N ILE A 756 34.24 46.48 38.45
CA ILE A 756 35.09 45.29 38.55
C ILE A 756 35.61 44.95 37.15
N ALA A 757 36.90 45.01 36.95
CA ALA A 757 37.51 44.80 35.65
C ALA A 757 38.69 43.82 35.77
N SER A 758 38.63 42.69 35.04
CA SER A 758 39.69 41.68 35.09
C SER A 758 39.85 40.90 33.84
N ARG A 759 41.04 40.45 33.54
CA ARG A 759 41.31 39.42 32.52
C ARG A 759 41.46 38.09 33.25
N GLN A 760 40.76 37.08 32.72
CA GLN A 760 40.71 35.74 33.31
C GLN A 760 40.99 34.69 32.21
N ASP A 761 41.57 33.57 32.60
CA ASP A 761 41.74 32.42 31.72
C ASP A 761 40.52 31.48 31.88
N LEU A 762 39.42 31.92 31.31
CA LEU A 762 38.12 31.25 31.42
C LEU A 762 37.45 31.16 30.05
N ASP A 763 36.66 30.11 29.85
CA ASP A 763 35.82 30.02 28.63
C ASP A 763 34.68 31.03 28.67
N ARG A 764 34.01 31.19 27.50
CA ARG A 764 32.90 32.15 27.35
C ARG A 764 31.76 31.89 28.33
N THR A 765 31.44 30.63 28.59
CA THR A 765 30.36 30.25 29.52
C THR A 765 30.74 30.59 30.95
N GLU A 766 31.99 30.34 31.32
CA GLU A 766 32.56 30.67 32.61
C GLU A 766 32.63 32.20 32.84
N LEU A 767 33.02 32.97 31.83
CA LEU A 767 32.99 34.44 31.92
C LEU A 767 31.57 34.96 32.15
N MET A 768 30.57 34.39 31.47
CA MET A 768 29.15 34.77 31.68
C MET A 768 28.68 34.44 33.10
N GLU A 769 29.01 33.25 33.60
CA GLU A 769 28.63 32.83 34.95
C GLU A 769 29.36 33.63 36.02
N LEU A 770 30.67 33.90 35.85
CA LEU A 770 31.44 34.77 36.72
C LEU A 770 30.87 36.19 36.75
N SER A 771 30.49 36.71 35.60
CA SER A 771 29.85 38.03 35.53
C SER A 771 28.51 38.06 36.29
N ARG A 772 27.71 37.02 36.22
CA ARG A 772 26.48 36.90 37.00
C ARG A 772 26.74 36.89 38.49
N LEU A 773 27.73 36.11 38.93
CA LEU A 773 28.14 36.08 40.35
C LEU A 773 28.60 37.47 40.85
N LEU A 774 29.36 38.18 40.04
CA LEU A 774 29.84 39.52 40.35
C LEU A 774 28.72 40.58 40.31
N SER A 775 27.68 40.40 39.49
CA SER A 775 26.55 41.32 39.32
C SER A 775 25.36 41.05 40.25
N VAL A 776 25.50 40.25 41.32
CA VAL A 776 24.41 39.93 42.26
C VAL A 776 23.91 41.16 43.03
N ARG A 777 24.79 42.13 43.31
CA ARG A 777 24.41 43.37 44.01
C ARG A 777 24.08 44.48 43.02
N PRO A 778 23.18 45.40 43.36
CA PRO A 778 22.94 46.62 42.56
C PRO A 778 24.22 47.51 42.50
N ASP A 779 24.19 48.45 41.56
CA ASP A 779 25.26 49.44 41.37
C ASP A 779 26.67 48.88 41.06
N ARG A 780 26.66 47.80 40.25
CA ARG A 780 27.90 47.18 39.75
C ARG A 780 28.05 47.24 38.26
N VAL A 781 29.25 47.46 37.78
CA VAL A 781 29.66 47.27 36.38
C VAL A 781 30.83 46.29 36.37
N VAL A 782 30.66 45.22 35.57
CA VAL A 782 31.64 44.15 35.49
C VAL A 782 32.19 44.10 34.06
N VAL A 783 33.49 44.14 33.89
CA VAL A 783 34.17 44.00 32.59
C VAL A 783 35.15 42.82 32.72
N LEU A 784 34.83 41.71 32.09
CA LEU A 784 35.68 40.52 32.09
C LEU A 784 36.20 40.24 30.69
N ALA A 785 37.48 39.83 30.60
CA ALA A 785 38.07 39.45 29.33
C ALA A 785 38.80 38.11 29.43
N ALA A 786 38.72 37.32 28.39
CA ALA A 786 39.46 36.09 28.21
C ALA A 786 39.91 35.91 26.76
N GLU A 787 40.95 35.13 26.55
CA GLU A 787 41.42 34.75 25.24
C GLU A 787 41.42 33.22 25.11
N GLN A 788 40.75 32.72 24.11
CA GLN A 788 40.74 31.30 23.79
C GLN A 788 40.99 31.07 22.30
N GLU A 789 41.87 30.14 21.99
CA GLU A 789 42.20 29.77 20.58
C GLU A 789 42.54 31.00 19.70
N GLY A 790 43.28 31.97 20.29
CA GLY A 790 43.70 33.21 19.62
C GLY A 790 42.56 34.21 19.35
N ARG A 791 41.41 34.04 20.00
CA ARG A 791 40.29 34.99 19.96
C ARG A 791 40.01 35.54 21.34
N GLY A 792 40.03 36.87 21.43
CA GLY A 792 39.64 37.56 22.65
C GLY A 792 38.12 37.69 22.76
N THR A 793 37.60 37.48 23.96
CA THR A 793 36.21 37.74 24.31
C THR A 793 36.16 38.74 25.48
N ILE A 794 35.34 39.78 25.36
CA ILE A 794 35.05 40.72 26.44
C ILE A 794 33.57 40.62 26.78
N PHE A 795 33.31 40.35 28.04
CA PHE A 795 31.97 40.36 28.61
C PHE A 795 31.78 41.57 29.50
N VAL A 796 30.65 42.27 29.30
CA VAL A 796 30.26 43.43 30.11
C VAL A 796 28.94 43.14 30.78
N GLY A 797 28.87 43.23 32.10
CA GLY A 797 27.63 43.19 32.89
C GLY A 797 27.36 44.50 33.57
N SER A 798 26.15 44.96 33.69
CA SER A 798 25.77 46.14 34.43
C SER A 798 24.49 45.98 35.22
N THR A 799 24.54 46.31 36.51
CA THR A 799 23.40 46.49 37.41
C THR A 799 23.31 47.92 37.90
N ALA A 800 24.23 48.78 37.48
CA ALA A 800 24.27 50.19 37.86
C ALA A 800 23.25 50.99 37.06
N SER A 801 22.49 51.85 37.76
CA SER A 801 21.49 52.73 37.13
C SER A 801 22.20 53.74 36.21
N GLY A 802 21.69 53.91 34.99
CA GLY A 802 22.25 54.83 33.99
C GLY A 802 23.50 54.34 33.27
N VAL A 803 24.01 53.14 33.57
CA VAL A 803 25.16 52.53 32.89
C VAL A 803 24.75 51.32 32.07
N SER A 804 24.80 51.44 30.75
CA SER A 804 24.41 50.40 29.81
C SER A 804 25.60 49.53 29.38
N ALA A 805 25.50 48.21 29.58
CA ALA A 805 26.52 47.24 29.16
C ALA A 805 26.69 47.20 27.63
N VAL A 806 25.62 47.39 26.86
CA VAL A 806 25.71 47.39 25.39
C VAL A 806 26.42 48.63 24.85
N ASP A 807 26.36 49.76 25.53
CA ASP A 807 27.06 50.97 25.14
C ASP A 807 28.57 50.88 25.41
N ILE A 808 28.96 50.22 26.51
CA ILE A 808 30.36 49.90 26.81
C ILE A 808 30.91 48.90 25.77
N ALA A 809 30.09 47.86 25.44
CA ALA A 809 30.43 46.91 24.42
C ALA A 809 30.58 47.57 23.02
N GLY A 810 29.76 48.61 22.71
CA GLY A 810 29.86 49.41 21.50
C GLY A 810 31.20 50.08 21.32
N VAL A 811 31.72 50.73 22.37
CA VAL A 811 33.08 51.33 22.39
C VAL A 811 34.15 50.24 22.23
N THR A 812 34.00 49.16 22.95
CA THR A 812 34.90 47.99 22.87
C THR A 812 34.99 47.41 21.46
N LYS A 813 33.83 47.32 20.75
CA LYS A 813 33.76 46.78 19.41
C LYS A 813 34.56 47.58 18.39
N SER A 814 34.61 48.90 18.51
CA SER A 814 35.35 49.77 17.59
C SER A 814 36.88 49.59 17.72
N GLU A 815 37.37 49.26 18.91
CA GLU A 815 38.78 48.97 19.16
C GLU A 815 39.19 47.52 18.89
N PHE A 816 38.23 46.58 18.88
CA PHE A 816 38.44 45.14 18.80
C PHE A 816 38.18 44.55 17.43
N GLY A 817 37.55 45.31 16.54
CA GLY A 817 37.26 44.87 15.16
C GLY A 817 36.32 43.66 15.06
N GLY A 818 35.58 43.33 16.12
CA GLY A 818 34.86 42.10 16.28
C GLY A 818 33.33 42.22 16.15
N LYS A 819 32.64 41.09 16.36
CA LYS A 819 31.19 41.01 16.44
C LYS A 819 30.73 40.97 17.89
N GLY A 820 29.65 41.68 18.20
CA GLY A 820 29.13 41.65 19.56
C GLY A 820 27.80 42.40 19.67
N GLY A 821 27.10 42.15 20.77
CA GLY A 821 25.83 42.77 21.09
C GLY A 821 25.32 42.28 22.44
N GLY A 822 24.16 42.78 22.84
CA GLY A 822 23.56 42.41 24.12
C GLY A 822 22.40 43.30 24.50
N SER A 823 22.11 43.34 25.77
CA SER A 823 21.12 44.24 26.39
C SER A 823 21.82 45.29 27.26
N PRO A 824 21.11 46.28 27.78
CA PRO A 824 21.68 47.22 28.77
C PRO A 824 22.27 46.54 30.01
N ALA A 825 21.76 45.37 30.38
CA ALA A 825 22.27 44.63 31.56
C ALA A 825 23.48 43.72 31.25
N ALA A 826 23.63 43.23 30.01
CA ALA A 826 24.70 42.29 29.65
C ALA A 826 25.03 42.37 28.18
N ALA A 827 26.29 42.45 27.82
CA ALA A 827 26.76 42.48 26.45
C ALA A 827 28.05 41.67 26.29
N THR A 828 28.30 41.10 25.12
CA THR A 828 29.52 40.37 24.80
C THR A 828 30.11 40.86 23.49
N VAL A 829 31.41 41.02 23.42
CA VAL A 829 32.16 41.35 22.20
C VAL A 829 33.23 40.26 21.99
N VAL A 830 33.24 39.69 20.81
CA VAL A 830 34.25 38.70 20.39
C VAL A 830 35.10 39.35 19.30
N GLY A 831 36.39 39.44 19.54
CA GLY A 831 37.34 40.03 18.60
C GLY A 831 37.65 39.13 17.41
N GLU A 832 38.23 39.72 16.36
CA GLU A 832 38.84 38.95 15.28
C GLU A 832 40.07 38.16 15.80
N PRO A 833 40.43 37.05 15.12
CA PRO A 833 41.63 36.32 15.51
C PRO A 833 42.88 37.22 15.53
N GLY A 834 43.63 37.22 16.63
CA GLY A 834 44.83 38.06 16.80
C GLY A 834 44.58 39.54 17.13
N ALA A 835 43.31 39.95 17.31
CA ALA A 835 42.99 41.30 17.74
C ALA A 835 43.57 41.63 19.14
N PRO A 836 44.02 42.88 19.38
CA PRO A 836 44.70 43.21 20.61
C PRO A 836 43.74 43.26 21.82
N LEU A 837 43.51 42.12 22.48
CA LEU A 837 42.61 41.97 23.64
C LEU A 837 42.93 42.96 24.73
N GLY A 838 44.21 43.23 24.99
CA GLY A 838 44.63 44.17 26.03
C GLY A 838 44.11 45.59 25.79
N ARG A 839 44.22 46.12 24.57
CA ARG A 839 43.70 47.46 24.20
C ARG A 839 42.18 47.53 24.30
N ALA A 840 41.50 46.52 23.80
CA ALA A 840 40.04 46.45 23.83
C ALA A 840 39.51 46.35 25.28
N PHE A 841 40.19 45.59 26.13
CA PHE A 841 39.88 45.51 27.57
C PHE A 841 40.05 46.86 28.28
N GLU A 842 41.18 47.57 28.07
CA GLU A 842 41.40 48.89 28.67
C GLU A 842 40.39 49.92 28.11
N ALA A 843 40.02 49.86 26.86
CA ALA A 843 38.96 50.73 26.30
C ALA A 843 37.60 50.45 26.99
N ALA A 844 37.23 49.17 27.15
CA ALA A 844 36.05 48.76 27.89
C ALA A 844 36.05 49.27 29.34
N ARG A 845 37.17 49.11 30.04
CA ARG A 845 37.33 49.54 31.41
C ARG A 845 37.20 51.07 31.52
N ARG A 846 37.82 51.81 30.63
CA ARG A 846 37.77 53.30 30.60
C ARG A 846 36.32 53.75 30.31
N ALA A 847 35.68 53.20 29.32
CA ALA A 847 34.28 53.50 29.00
C ALA A 847 33.33 53.18 30.17
N ALA A 848 33.54 52.07 30.85
CA ALA A 848 32.80 51.70 32.07
C ALA A 848 33.04 52.72 33.22
N ARG A 849 34.27 53.19 33.44
CA ARG A 849 34.60 54.17 34.44
C ARG A 849 34.02 55.56 34.18
N GLU A 850 34.11 56.02 32.93
CA GLU A 850 33.55 57.33 32.53
C GLU A 850 32.02 57.35 32.69
N ARG A 851 31.31 56.28 32.29
CA ARG A 851 29.88 56.20 32.44
C ARG A 851 29.42 56.05 33.89
N ALA A 852 30.15 55.29 34.70
CA ALA A 852 29.92 55.24 36.16
C ALA A 852 30.10 56.58 36.87
N GLY A 853 31.06 57.37 36.43
CA GLY A 853 31.28 58.76 36.96
C GLY A 853 30.19 59.71 36.46
N ALA A 854 29.72 59.62 35.22
CA ALA A 854 28.69 60.47 34.65
C ALA A 854 27.28 60.20 35.19
N ALA A 855 27.01 59.03 35.68
CA ALA A 855 25.70 58.63 36.22
C ALA A 855 25.39 59.24 37.59
N THR A 856 26.34 59.93 38.20
CA THR A 856 26.23 60.61 39.51
C THR A 856 26.27 62.15 39.44
N SER A 857 26.56 62.72 38.31
CA SER A 857 26.42 64.14 38.00
C SER A 857 25.07 64.44 37.31
#